data_9fa94234ff96c2ab1a8c774366b4709e
#
_entry.id   9fa94234ff96c2ab1a8c774366b4709e
#
_cell.length_a   1.000
_cell.length_b   1.000
_cell.length_c   1.000
_cell.angle_alpha   90.00
_cell.angle_beta   90.00
_cell.angle_gamma   90.00
#
_symmetry.space_group_name_H-M   'P 1'
#
loop_
_entity.id
_entity.type
_entity.pdbx_description
1 polymer ?
#
loop_
_entity_poly.entity_id
_entity_poly.type
_entity_poly.pdbx_seq_one_letter_code
_entity_poly.pdbx_strand_id
1 'polypeptide(L)'
;MGSYQIHNIRFYNPEPKSVTCMSHEPKTKKLALARNDNSIEVWNVMNAPFVECTIAGSKENFVESILWIGSRLFSSSLHGAVVEYNLSTLRIKCKVMVIGGTAWCMDVNHEKSRLAVGTEEGYINIFTVDDEKLIYERIFDKQKGRILCIKWDNTGEMIYTGSVDTIRVWSAVSGHAIHKMTTFRNKIKRETIVWCLAVTDENVIVSGDSQGFLCFWDPNLGVMIESHESHTADILAIALSQDKSVVYCTGVDPVVRTFCKVSLKSSGKFQWVRGIERRLHVHDVRALVESNGKLYSAGVDGYLAVSSYPPKNLVKYPPLLQVTCAATCRKSRCILLRYSNYLELWRLGSVAKDQSNVDGQSVEYELDEEPIKLLRLDMQEDESIISYAINKDSKTIVYSTDTHVKVFNFDVIQGDAQLTANDTDLPMQRVQKMLFSPNGKLLVTINNNGSENTVTLFRVEKKSLRQLGSFQTTRESISNVGLVCFSPDSKYLVCADRQCRIAIYFIGDGVAPESLKAWQLPKYSCPPTAMAVRKETLNLVIVYSDHKIVEYNIPRRQYTEFSNNLQSRLPKQWLARQYPIMNIIFDPHNENIIIMQDDSGMYVINKNSESPPEKERKKILRRENGECTEDSNSMSMSSWQVQHAFRVIKKYKHLVYLNWLNDEELVSVEVNPISLAEKLPPTLKQKFFGI
;
A
#
# COMPACT_ATOMS: atom_id res chain seq x y z
N MET A 1 10.14 11.11 34.43
CA MET A 1 10.11 10.36 33.17
C MET A 1 11.53 9.90 32.91
N GLY A 2 11.74 8.61 32.65
CA GLY A 2 13.06 8.13 32.23
C GLY A 2 13.44 8.80 30.91
N SER A 3 14.70 9.12 30.74
CA SER A 3 15.23 9.56 29.44
C SER A 3 15.44 8.32 28.57
N TYR A 4 14.77 8.27 27.42
CA TYR A 4 14.96 7.20 26.45
C TYR A 4 15.88 7.66 25.33
N GLN A 5 16.75 6.80 24.89
CA GLN A 5 17.57 7.01 23.71
C GLN A 5 16.85 6.49 22.47
N ILE A 6 16.92 7.25 21.36
CA ILE A 6 16.37 6.83 20.07
C ILE A 6 17.52 6.67 19.08
N HIS A 7 17.79 5.43 18.70
CA HIS A 7 18.72 5.10 17.62
C HIS A 7 18.03 5.21 16.28
N ASN A 8 18.29 6.30 15.55
CA ASN A 8 17.65 6.57 14.27
C ASN A 8 18.48 6.06 13.09
N ILE A 9 17.95 5.08 12.36
CA ILE A 9 18.60 4.47 11.21
C ILE A 9 18.15 5.20 9.94
N ARG A 10 19.11 5.80 9.22
CA ARG A 10 18.92 6.53 7.96
C ARG A 10 19.56 5.87 6.74
N PHE A 11 20.32 4.80 6.93
CA PHE A 11 20.99 4.09 5.84
C PHE A 11 20.09 3.06 5.12
N TYR A 12 18.86 2.86 5.58
CA TYR A 12 17.85 2.08 4.85
C TYR A 12 17.38 2.88 3.65
N ASN A 13 17.80 2.45 2.46
CA ASN A 13 17.60 3.20 1.23
C ASN A 13 17.04 2.30 0.11
N PRO A 14 15.73 1.93 0.15
CA PRO A 14 15.09 1.11 -0.86
C PRO A 14 14.99 1.84 -2.20
N GLU A 15 14.88 1.07 -3.29
CA GLU A 15 14.62 1.62 -4.61
C GLU A 15 13.14 1.99 -4.77
N PRO A 16 12.83 3.22 -5.19
CA PRO A 16 11.45 3.61 -5.47
C PRO A 16 10.94 2.90 -6.73
N LYS A 17 9.76 2.31 -6.64
CA LYS A 17 9.10 1.62 -7.76
C LYS A 17 8.02 2.50 -8.34
N SER A 18 8.11 2.81 -9.63
CA SER A 18 7.10 3.58 -10.34
C SER A 18 5.80 2.82 -10.49
N VAL A 19 4.68 3.55 -10.61
CA VAL A 19 3.35 2.99 -10.86
C VAL A 19 3.04 3.10 -12.35
N THR A 20 2.60 2.00 -12.95
CA THR A 20 2.25 1.90 -14.37
C THR A 20 0.77 2.13 -14.63
N CYS A 21 -0.10 1.46 -13.87
CA CYS A 21 -1.55 1.55 -14.02
C CYS A 21 -2.27 1.35 -12.69
N MET A 22 -3.53 1.80 -12.62
CA MET A 22 -4.40 1.66 -11.46
C MET A 22 -5.84 1.34 -11.88
N SER A 23 -6.55 0.63 -11.01
CA SER A 23 -7.98 0.36 -11.16
C SER A 23 -8.67 0.33 -9.80
N HIS A 24 -9.89 0.85 -9.73
CA HIS A 24 -10.68 0.92 -8.51
C HIS A 24 -11.97 0.11 -8.61
N GLU A 25 -12.30 -0.63 -7.56
CA GLU A 25 -13.59 -1.31 -7.42
C GLU A 25 -14.47 -0.55 -6.40
N PRO A 26 -15.54 0.13 -6.88
CA PRO A 26 -16.35 1.00 -6.03
C PRO A 26 -17.10 0.26 -4.90
N LYS A 27 -17.57 -0.97 -5.14
CA LYS A 27 -18.35 -1.74 -4.16
C LYS A 27 -17.51 -2.18 -2.96
N THR A 28 -16.31 -2.70 -3.22
CA THR A 28 -15.39 -3.20 -2.17
C THR A 28 -14.44 -2.12 -1.68
N LYS A 29 -14.44 -0.94 -2.31
CA LYS A 29 -13.52 0.18 -2.03
C LYS A 29 -12.05 -0.24 -2.02
N LYS A 30 -11.69 -1.03 -3.04
CA LYS A 30 -10.32 -1.49 -3.26
C LYS A 30 -9.71 -0.82 -4.47
N LEU A 31 -8.48 -0.38 -4.31
CA LEU A 31 -7.65 0.18 -5.37
C LEU A 31 -6.51 -0.80 -5.64
N ALA A 32 -6.41 -1.30 -6.88
CA ALA A 32 -5.24 -2.04 -7.32
C ALA A 32 -4.32 -1.13 -8.11
N LEU A 33 -3.03 -1.24 -7.87
CA LEU A 33 -1.99 -0.56 -8.65
C LEU A 33 -0.88 -1.54 -9.01
N ALA A 34 -0.36 -1.42 -10.22
CA ALA A 34 0.79 -2.17 -10.69
C ALA A 34 2.05 -1.31 -10.65
N ARG A 35 3.17 -1.92 -10.27
CA ARG A 35 4.48 -1.29 -10.23
C ARG A 35 5.36 -1.76 -11.38
N ASN A 36 6.43 -1.03 -11.67
CA ASN A 36 7.36 -1.33 -12.76
C ASN A 36 8.11 -2.66 -12.62
N ASP A 37 8.12 -3.26 -11.43
CA ASP A 37 8.62 -4.62 -11.21
C ASP A 37 7.53 -5.68 -11.40
N ASN A 38 6.38 -5.30 -11.98
CA ASN A 38 5.19 -6.13 -12.20
C ASN A 38 4.50 -6.60 -10.91
N SER A 39 4.90 -6.11 -9.75
CA SER A 39 4.16 -6.37 -8.52
C SER A 39 2.84 -5.59 -8.50
N ILE A 40 1.80 -6.18 -7.90
CA ILE A 40 0.49 -5.57 -7.79
C ILE A 40 0.16 -5.38 -6.32
N GLU A 41 -0.10 -4.14 -5.94
CA GLU A 41 -0.57 -3.78 -4.61
C GLU A 41 -2.08 -3.60 -4.61
N VAL A 42 -2.75 -4.22 -3.66
CA VAL A 42 -4.18 -4.03 -3.41
C VAL A 42 -4.35 -3.21 -2.15
N TRP A 43 -4.86 -2.00 -2.32
CA TRP A 43 -5.10 -1.04 -1.25
C TRP A 43 -6.57 -1.04 -0.83
N ASN A 44 -6.82 -0.96 0.47
CA ASN A 44 -8.13 -0.63 1.01
C ASN A 44 -8.23 0.89 1.15
N VAL A 45 -9.20 1.49 0.48
CA VAL A 45 -9.40 2.95 0.45
C VAL A 45 -10.69 3.40 1.13
N MET A 46 -11.26 2.53 1.96
CA MET A 46 -12.52 2.82 2.67
C MET A 46 -12.37 4.00 3.64
N ASN A 47 -11.30 4.01 4.43
CA ASN A 47 -10.99 5.06 5.42
C ASN A 47 -9.58 5.63 5.15
N ALA A 48 -8.64 5.47 6.09
CA ALA A 48 -7.23 5.74 5.85
C ALA A 48 -6.64 4.65 4.93
N PRO A 49 -6.18 4.98 3.71
CA PRO A 49 -5.65 4.00 2.77
C PRO A 49 -4.47 3.21 3.33
N PHE A 50 -4.52 1.89 3.16
CA PHE A 50 -3.43 0.96 3.52
C PHE A 50 -3.39 -0.23 2.56
N VAL A 51 -2.23 -0.86 2.42
CA VAL A 51 -2.07 -2.06 1.59
C VAL A 51 -2.61 -3.28 2.31
N GLU A 52 -3.62 -3.94 1.72
CA GLU A 52 -4.13 -5.22 2.22
C GLU A 52 -3.22 -6.38 1.84
N CYS A 53 -2.74 -6.38 0.61
CA CYS A 53 -1.84 -7.40 0.09
C CYS A 53 -1.03 -6.94 -1.09
N THR A 54 0.07 -7.64 -1.34
CA THR A 54 0.93 -7.45 -2.50
C THR A 54 1.10 -8.79 -3.21
N ILE A 55 0.85 -8.82 -4.50
CA ILE A 55 1.18 -9.95 -5.37
C ILE A 55 2.58 -9.70 -5.91
N ALA A 56 3.47 -10.65 -5.76
CA ALA A 56 4.83 -10.53 -6.24
C ALA A 56 4.88 -10.42 -7.77
N GLY A 57 5.74 -9.56 -8.28
CA GLY A 57 5.97 -9.42 -9.71
C GLY A 57 6.79 -10.57 -10.28
N SER A 58 6.64 -10.80 -11.58
CA SER A 58 7.41 -11.77 -12.36
C SER A 58 7.82 -11.15 -13.68
N LYS A 59 9.00 -11.47 -14.18
CA LYS A 59 9.45 -11.06 -15.53
C LYS A 59 8.64 -11.73 -16.64
N GLU A 60 7.95 -12.84 -16.35
CA GLU A 60 7.07 -13.52 -17.31
C GLU A 60 5.72 -12.82 -17.48
N ASN A 61 5.40 -11.83 -16.68
CA ASN A 61 4.10 -11.18 -16.69
C ASN A 61 4.21 -9.67 -16.54
N PHE A 62 4.63 -8.98 -17.60
CA PHE A 62 4.64 -7.52 -17.64
C PHE A 62 3.22 -6.96 -17.66
N VAL A 63 2.86 -6.15 -16.65
CA VAL A 63 1.52 -5.61 -16.47
C VAL A 63 1.41 -4.23 -17.12
N GLU A 64 0.56 -4.12 -18.17
CA GLU A 64 0.28 -2.85 -18.85
C GLU A 64 -1.03 -2.21 -18.41
N SER A 65 -2.07 -3.03 -18.21
CA SER A 65 -3.36 -2.55 -17.74
C SER A 65 -3.88 -3.47 -16.64
N ILE A 66 -4.60 -2.90 -15.69
CA ILE A 66 -5.21 -3.64 -14.59
C ILE A 66 -6.69 -3.29 -14.47
N LEU A 67 -7.52 -4.28 -14.17
CA LEU A 67 -8.97 -4.09 -14.13
C LEU A 67 -9.63 -4.96 -13.06
N TRP A 68 -10.60 -4.38 -12.35
CA TRP A 68 -11.50 -5.10 -11.48
C TRP A 68 -12.77 -5.53 -12.21
N ILE A 69 -13.14 -6.80 -12.10
CA ILE A 69 -14.45 -7.30 -12.51
C ILE A 69 -15.12 -7.90 -11.27
N GLY A 70 -15.95 -7.11 -10.61
CA GLY A 70 -16.46 -7.46 -9.27
C GLY A 70 -15.33 -7.58 -8.26
N SER A 71 -15.22 -8.73 -7.61
CA SER A 71 -14.15 -9.02 -6.65
C SER A 71 -12.90 -9.66 -7.29
N ARG A 72 -12.90 -9.88 -8.60
CA ARG A 72 -11.82 -10.53 -9.35
C ARG A 72 -10.91 -9.49 -9.97
N LEU A 73 -9.61 -9.72 -9.92
CA LEU A 73 -8.58 -8.83 -10.44
C LEU A 73 -7.92 -9.44 -11.68
N PHE A 74 -7.87 -8.65 -12.74
CA PHE A 74 -7.28 -9.02 -14.03
C PHE A 74 -6.19 -8.03 -14.44
N SER A 75 -5.22 -8.51 -15.20
CA SER A 75 -4.26 -7.66 -15.91
C SER A 75 -4.11 -8.07 -17.35
N SER A 76 -3.79 -7.12 -18.23
CA SER A 76 -3.25 -7.39 -19.55
C SER A 76 -1.73 -7.42 -19.50
N SER A 77 -1.13 -8.27 -20.33
CA SER A 77 0.31 -8.50 -20.32
C SER A 77 0.94 -8.25 -21.70
N LEU A 78 2.15 -7.71 -21.70
CA LEU A 78 2.98 -7.56 -22.91
C LEU A 78 3.27 -8.91 -23.61
N HIS A 79 3.14 -10.01 -22.89
CA HIS A 79 3.26 -11.35 -23.48
C HIS A 79 2.00 -11.85 -24.19
N GLY A 80 1.04 -10.96 -24.45
CA GLY A 80 -0.18 -11.29 -25.19
C GLY A 80 -1.15 -12.17 -24.41
N ALA A 81 -1.36 -11.88 -23.14
CA ALA A 81 -2.28 -12.63 -22.29
C ALA A 81 -3.10 -11.72 -21.38
N VAL A 82 -4.28 -12.22 -21.01
CA VAL A 82 -5.06 -11.73 -19.87
C VAL A 82 -4.82 -12.66 -18.70
N VAL A 83 -4.44 -12.11 -17.56
CA VAL A 83 -4.08 -12.84 -16.36
C VAL A 83 -5.07 -12.55 -15.25
N GLU A 84 -5.65 -13.58 -14.66
CA GLU A 84 -6.48 -13.47 -13.46
C GLU A 84 -5.67 -13.83 -12.21
N TYR A 85 -5.82 -13.06 -11.14
CA TYR A 85 -5.12 -13.27 -9.88
C TYR A 85 -6.04 -13.83 -8.80
N ASN A 86 -5.51 -14.77 -8.05
CA ASN A 86 -6.15 -15.25 -6.82
C ASN A 86 -5.65 -14.40 -5.64
N LEU A 87 -6.53 -13.56 -5.07
CA LEU A 87 -6.20 -12.66 -3.96
C LEU A 87 -6.01 -13.36 -2.61
N SER A 88 -6.41 -14.63 -2.51
CA SER A 88 -6.20 -15.43 -1.31
C SER A 88 -4.80 -16.05 -1.30
N THR A 89 -4.45 -16.72 -2.41
CA THR A 89 -3.12 -17.34 -2.55
C THR A 89 -2.03 -16.34 -2.96
N LEU A 90 -2.42 -15.15 -3.45
CA LEU A 90 -1.54 -14.11 -4.00
C LEU A 90 -0.69 -14.62 -5.19
N ARG A 91 -1.31 -15.43 -6.03
CA ARG A 91 -0.72 -16.03 -7.23
C ARG A 91 -1.61 -15.84 -8.45
N ILE A 92 -1.07 -16.12 -9.61
CA ILE A 92 -1.83 -16.20 -10.84
C ILE A 92 -2.82 -17.38 -10.72
N LYS A 93 -4.10 -17.10 -10.98
CA LYS A 93 -5.17 -18.12 -11.01
C LYS A 93 -5.24 -18.78 -12.39
N CYS A 94 -5.32 -17.96 -13.43
CA CYS A 94 -5.32 -18.42 -14.81
C CYS A 94 -4.71 -17.39 -15.75
N LYS A 95 -4.25 -17.85 -16.91
CA LYS A 95 -3.69 -17.03 -17.99
C LYS A 95 -4.37 -17.44 -19.28
N VAL A 96 -4.97 -16.49 -19.99
CA VAL A 96 -5.66 -16.70 -21.27
C VAL A 96 -4.95 -15.90 -22.34
N MET A 97 -4.50 -16.58 -23.40
CA MET A 97 -3.80 -15.92 -24.50
C MET A 97 -4.77 -15.15 -25.37
N VAL A 98 -4.34 -14.00 -25.88
CA VAL A 98 -5.07 -13.19 -26.88
C VAL A 98 -4.48 -13.41 -28.27
N ILE A 99 -5.29 -13.14 -29.30
CA ILE A 99 -4.85 -13.16 -30.70
C ILE A 99 -4.40 -11.76 -31.08
N GLY A 100 -3.19 -11.62 -31.66
CA GLY A 100 -2.66 -10.35 -32.15
C GLY A 100 -1.54 -9.75 -31.32
N GLY A 101 -0.73 -10.58 -30.67
CA GLY A 101 0.49 -10.19 -29.95
C GLY A 101 0.20 -9.54 -28.61
N THR A 102 0.96 -8.53 -28.25
CA THR A 102 0.88 -7.81 -26.96
C THR A 102 -0.51 -7.28 -26.66
N ALA A 103 -1.00 -7.51 -25.44
CA ALA A 103 -2.26 -6.96 -24.93
C ALA A 103 -2.00 -5.63 -24.21
N TRP A 104 -2.30 -4.49 -24.87
CA TRP A 104 -2.03 -3.16 -24.35
C TRP A 104 -3.06 -2.64 -23.36
N CYS A 105 -4.32 -2.89 -23.64
CA CYS A 105 -5.43 -2.31 -22.90
C CYS A 105 -6.59 -3.29 -22.78
N MET A 106 -7.40 -3.09 -21.74
CA MET A 106 -8.62 -3.85 -21.54
C MET A 106 -9.68 -3.00 -20.85
N ASP A 107 -10.93 -3.31 -21.15
CA ASP A 107 -12.08 -2.70 -20.49
C ASP A 107 -13.26 -3.68 -20.46
N VAL A 108 -14.14 -3.55 -19.47
CA VAL A 108 -15.29 -4.42 -19.24
C VAL A 108 -16.57 -3.61 -19.47
N ASN A 109 -17.60 -4.24 -20.06
CA ASN A 109 -18.90 -3.60 -20.25
C ASN A 109 -19.59 -3.31 -18.90
N HIS A 110 -20.61 -2.46 -18.92
CA HIS A 110 -21.32 -2.02 -17.71
C HIS A 110 -21.89 -3.19 -16.89
N GLU A 111 -22.39 -4.22 -17.55
CA GLU A 111 -22.95 -5.43 -16.93
C GLU A 111 -21.87 -6.34 -16.31
N LYS A 112 -20.59 -6.09 -16.59
CA LYS A 112 -19.44 -6.94 -16.21
C LYS A 112 -19.51 -8.35 -16.79
N SER A 113 -20.22 -8.52 -17.90
CA SER A 113 -20.41 -9.80 -18.59
C SER A 113 -19.42 -10.05 -19.73
N ARG A 114 -18.84 -8.97 -20.31
CA ARG A 114 -17.91 -9.05 -21.44
C ARG A 114 -16.67 -8.20 -21.23
N LEU A 115 -15.50 -8.77 -21.48
CA LEU A 115 -14.19 -8.12 -21.44
C LEU A 115 -13.68 -7.93 -22.86
N ALA A 116 -13.30 -6.70 -23.21
CA ALA A 116 -12.64 -6.36 -24.48
C ALA A 116 -11.16 -6.10 -24.23
N VAL A 117 -10.29 -6.65 -25.09
CA VAL A 117 -8.84 -6.52 -25.02
C VAL A 117 -8.28 -6.06 -26.35
N GLY A 118 -7.57 -4.93 -26.35
CA GLY A 118 -6.89 -4.36 -27.51
C GLY A 118 -5.45 -4.83 -27.63
N THR A 119 -5.03 -5.15 -28.88
CA THR A 119 -3.73 -5.77 -29.13
C THR A 119 -2.80 -4.95 -30.03
N GLU A 120 -1.52 -5.33 -30.06
CA GLU A 120 -0.46 -4.72 -30.88
C GLU A 120 -0.78 -4.77 -32.39
N GLU A 121 -1.30 -5.89 -32.87
CA GLU A 121 -1.60 -6.06 -34.29
C GLU A 121 -2.92 -5.40 -34.71
N GLY A 122 -3.65 -4.78 -33.78
CA GLY A 122 -4.88 -4.05 -34.04
C GLY A 122 -6.15 -4.90 -33.99
N TYR A 123 -6.12 -6.01 -33.29
CA TYR A 123 -7.31 -6.83 -33.02
C TYR A 123 -7.94 -6.46 -31.68
N ILE A 124 -9.27 -6.58 -31.59
CA ILE A 124 -10.03 -6.56 -30.36
C ILE A 124 -10.50 -7.98 -30.08
N ASN A 125 -10.03 -8.55 -28.96
CA ASN A 125 -10.48 -9.85 -28.48
C ASN A 125 -11.60 -9.67 -27.48
N ILE A 126 -12.71 -10.40 -27.63
CA ILE A 126 -13.84 -10.37 -26.71
C ILE A 126 -13.89 -11.67 -25.94
N PHE A 127 -14.02 -11.55 -24.63
CA PHE A 127 -14.18 -12.67 -23.72
C PHE A 127 -15.50 -12.52 -22.95
N THR A 128 -16.23 -13.60 -22.80
CA THR A 128 -17.34 -13.70 -21.86
C THR A 128 -16.79 -13.93 -20.46
N VAL A 129 -17.26 -13.16 -19.51
CA VAL A 129 -16.88 -13.25 -18.09
C VAL A 129 -17.87 -14.18 -17.41
N ASP A 130 -17.45 -15.43 -17.20
CA ASP A 130 -18.17 -16.40 -16.38
C ASP A 130 -17.70 -16.33 -14.92
N ASP A 131 -18.45 -16.87 -13.97
CA ASP A 131 -18.13 -16.79 -12.53
C ASP A 131 -16.74 -17.34 -12.16
N GLU A 132 -16.29 -18.37 -12.85
CA GLU A 132 -15.01 -19.03 -12.56
C GLU A 132 -13.89 -18.69 -13.53
N LYS A 133 -14.18 -18.42 -14.80
CA LYS A 133 -13.19 -18.28 -15.88
C LYS A 133 -13.57 -17.25 -16.93
N LEU A 134 -12.58 -16.86 -17.74
CA LEU A 134 -12.80 -16.11 -18.98
C LEU A 134 -12.95 -17.11 -20.13
N ILE A 135 -13.97 -16.92 -20.93
CA ILE A 135 -14.24 -17.74 -22.12
C ILE A 135 -14.04 -16.85 -23.35
N TYR A 136 -13.17 -17.27 -24.26
CA TYR A 136 -13.01 -16.57 -25.54
C TYR A 136 -14.33 -16.64 -26.34
N GLU A 137 -14.83 -15.46 -26.76
CA GLU A 137 -16.07 -15.36 -27.52
C GLU A 137 -15.75 -15.18 -29.00
N ARG A 138 -15.03 -14.11 -29.35
CA ARG A 138 -14.72 -13.76 -30.74
C ARG A 138 -13.65 -12.69 -30.85
N ILE A 139 -13.21 -12.44 -32.08
CA ILE A 139 -12.31 -11.36 -32.45
C ILE A 139 -13.03 -10.40 -33.42
N PHE A 140 -12.74 -9.09 -33.31
CA PHE A 140 -13.25 -8.08 -34.24
C PHE A 140 -12.31 -7.91 -35.43
N ASP A 141 -12.77 -7.20 -36.44
CA ASP A 141 -11.97 -6.86 -37.60
C ASP A 141 -10.65 -6.21 -37.24
N LYS A 142 -9.61 -6.50 -38.01
CA LYS A 142 -8.28 -5.93 -37.83
C LYS A 142 -8.28 -4.45 -38.22
N GLN A 143 -7.79 -3.58 -37.32
CA GLN A 143 -7.44 -2.21 -37.68
C GLN A 143 -5.97 -2.09 -38.05
N LYS A 144 -5.62 -1.04 -38.79
CA LYS A 144 -4.23 -0.69 -39.03
C LYS A 144 -3.65 -0.02 -37.76
N GLY A 145 -2.57 -0.59 -37.23
CA GLY A 145 -1.86 -0.11 -36.06
C GLY A 145 -2.41 -0.65 -34.74
N ARG A 146 -1.59 -0.50 -33.70
CA ARG A 146 -1.84 -1.01 -32.35
C ARG A 146 -3.04 -0.30 -31.69
N ILE A 147 -3.74 -1.00 -30.82
CA ILE A 147 -4.80 -0.47 -29.98
C ILE A 147 -4.21 -0.18 -28.60
N LEU A 148 -4.06 1.10 -28.26
CA LEU A 148 -3.41 1.54 -27.04
C LEU A 148 -4.39 1.78 -25.89
N CYS A 149 -5.62 2.18 -26.20
CA CYS A 149 -6.67 2.36 -25.21
C CYS A 149 -8.02 1.88 -25.77
N ILE A 150 -8.85 1.37 -24.88
CA ILE A 150 -10.17 0.81 -25.20
C ILE A 150 -11.17 1.19 -24.13
N LYS A 151 -12.41 1.50 -24.51
CA LYS A 151 -13.54 1.77 -23.63
C LYS A 151 -14.83 1.24 -24.21
N TRP A 152 -15.65 0.62 -23.37
CA TRP A 152 -17.03 0.33 -23.65
C TRP A 152 -17.88 1.59 -23.51
N ASP A 153 -18.95 1.67 -24.29
CA ASP A 153 -20.03 2.63 -24.05
C ASP A 153 -20.86 2.23 -22.82
N ASN A 154 -21.74 3.12 -22.39
CA ASN A 154 -22.59 2.87 -21.23
C ASN A 154 -23.68 1.82 -21.47
N THR A 155 -24.05 1.55 -22.74
CA THR A 155 -25.07 0.59 -23.12
C THR A 155 -24.53 -0.83 -23.34
N GLY A 156 -23.22 -0.97 -23.60
CA GLY A 156 -22.57 -2.24 -23.95
C GLY A 156 -22.79 -2.62 -25.43
N GLU A 157 -23.24 -1.70 -26.28
CA GLU A 157 -23.48 -1.92 -27.71
C GLU A 157 -22.31 -1.47 -28.58
N MET A 158 -21.48 -0.55 -28.06
CA MET A 158 -20.34 0.00 -28.79
C MET A 158 -19.04 -0.11 -28.00
N ILE A 159 -17.94 -0.17 -28.73
CA ILE A 159 -16.57 -0.13 -28.19
C ILE A 159 -15.83 0.99 -28.88
N TYR A 160 -15.06 1.75 -28.09
CA TYR A 160 -14.23 2.86 -28.57
C TYR A 160 -12.77 2.50 -28.40
N THR A 161 -11.97 2.70 -29.45
CA THR A 161 -10.53 2.42 -29.44
C THR A 161 -9.73 3.62 -29.88
N GLY A 162 -8.62 3.86 -29.16
CA GLY A 162 -7.61 4.85 -29.54
C GLY A 162 -6.35 4.18 -30.06
N SER A 163 -5.78 4.80 -31.10
CA SER A 163 -4.61 4.31 -31.82
C SER A 163 -3.77 5.50 -32.31
N VAL A 164 -2.84 5.24 -33.20
CA VAL A 164 -2.11 6.31 -33.89
C VAL A 164 -3.02 7.02 -34.87
N ASP A 165 -3.13 8.34 -34.78
CA ASP A 165 -3.91 9.26 -35.60
C ASP A 165 -5.44 9.01 -35.64
N THR A 166 -5.93 7.98 -34.92
CA THR A 166 -7.33 7.57 -35.07
C THR A 166 -8.01 7.14 -33.78
N ILE A 167 -9.28 7.49 -33.67
CA ILE A 167 -10.23 6.90 -32.74
C ILE A 167 -11.27 6.17 -33.59
N ARG A 168 -11.65 4.95 -33.19
CA ARG A 168 -12.65 4.15 -33.90
C ARG A 168 -13.80 3.78 -33.00
N VAL A 169 -15.00 3.76 -33.59
CA VAL A 169 -16.23 3.28 -32.97
C VAL A 169 -16.57 1.94 -33.60
N TRP A 170 -16.76 0.92 -32.77
CA TRP A 170 -17.03 -0.47 -33.18
C TRP A 170 -18.41 -0.88 -32.69
N SER A 171 -19.15 -1.61 -33.53
CA SER A 171 -20.35 -2.30 -33.08
C SER A 171 -19.95 -3.54 -32.28
N ALA A 172 -20.38 -3.63 -31.04
CA ALA A 172 -20.19 -4.81 -30.22
C ALA A 172 -20.99 -6.02 -30.73
N VAL A 173 -22.04 -5.81 -31.51
CA VAL A 173 -22.88 -6.87 -32.12
C VAL A 173 -22.25 -7.42 -33.37
N SER A 174 -21.82 -6.57 -34.31
CA SER A 174 -21.28 -7.04 -35.61
C SER A 174 -19.77 -7.29 -35.59
N GLY A 175 -19.00 -6.62 -34.73
CA GLY A 175 -17.54 -6.62 -34.71
C GLY A 175 -16.89 -5.74 -35.77
N HIS A 176 -17.68 -4.95 -36.52
CA HIS A 176 -17.20 -4.04 -37.57
C HIS A 176 -17.06 -2.61 -37.05
N ALA A 177 -16.14 -1.84 -37.64
CA ALA A 177 -15.98 -0.44 -37.35
C ALA A 177 -17.13 0.38 -38.01
N ILE A 178 -17.84 1.19 -37.20
CA ILE A 178 -18.93 2.07 -37.65
C ILE A 178 -18.35 3.40 -38.12
N HIS A 179 -17.49 4.01 -37.27
CA HIS A 179 -16.89 5.30 -37.54
C HIS A 179 -15.37 5.26 -37.33
N LYS A 180 -14.67 6.06 -38.13
CA LYS A 180 -13.26 6.36 -38.00
C LYS A 180 -13.08 7.86 -37.86
N MET A 181 -12.70 8.32 -36.67
CA MET A 181 -12.39 9.72 -36.39
C MET A 181 -10.88 9.92 -36.45
N THR A 182 -10.45 10.99 -37.12
CA THR A 182 -9.04 11.30 -37.30
C THR A 182 -8.63 12.44 -36.37
N THR A 183 -7.57 12.26 -35.63
CA THR A 183 -7.01 13.30 -34.75
C THR A 183 -6.23 14.33 -35.55
N PHE A 184 -6.07 15.54 -35.00
CA PHE A 184 -5.29 16.58 -35.64
C PHE A 184 -3.79 16.20 -35.71
N ARG A 185 -3.20 16.46 -36.88
CA ARG A 185 -1.75 16.45 -37.05
C ARG A 185 -1.22 17.85 -36.89
N ASN A 186 -0.15 18.02 -36.13
CA ASN A 186 0.53 19.29 -35.98
C ASN A 186 1.14 19.74 -37.34
N LYS A 187 1.50 21.04 -37.46
CA LYS A 187 2.16 21.65 -38.63
C LYS A 187 3.42 20.88 -39.09
N ILE A 188 4.04 20.11 -38.22
CA ILE A 188 5.24 19.27 -38.48
C ILE A 188 4.87 17.88 -39.04
N LYS A 189 3.59 17.58 -39.30
CA LYS A 189 3.10 16.27 -39.81
C LYS A 189 3.49 15.04 -38.96
N ARG A 190 3.75 15.22 -37.66
CA ARG A 190 3.98 14.11 -36.75
C ARG A 190 2.71 13.33 -36.47
N GLU A 191 2.84 12.04 -36.31
CA GLU A 191 1.75 11.16 -35.90
C GLU A 191 1.27 11.54 -34.48
N THR A 192 -0.04 11.51 -34.27
CA THR A 192 -0.68 11.79 -32.97
C THR A 192 -1.10 10.48 -32.33
N ILE A 193 -0.58 10.19 -31.16
CA ILE A 193 -0.91 8.97 -30.42
C ILE A 193 -2.02 9.27 -29.45
N VAL A 194 -3.12 8.50 -29.48
CA VAL A 194 -4.20 8.56 -28.50
C VAL A 194 -3.87 7.58 -27.36
N TRP A 195 -3.45 8.12 -26.21
CA TRP A 195 -3.01 7.33 -25.07
C TRP A 195 -4.14 6.84 -24.18
N CYS A 196 -5.18 7.64 -24.01
CA CYS A 196 -6.24 7.34 -23.06
C CYS A 196 -7.60 7.81 -23.57
N LEU A 197 -8.64 7.07 -23.16
CA LEU A 197 -10.04 7.34 -23.45
C LEU A 197 -10.87 7.29 -22.17
N ALA A 198 -11.94 8.09 -22.14
CA ALA A 198 -12.99 8.01 -21.14
C ALA A 198 -14.36 8.25 -21.83
N VAL A 199 -15.46 7.82 -21.19
CA VAL A 199 -16.80 7.94 -21.73
C VAL A 199 -17.72 8.60 -20.71
N THR A 200 -18.34 9.72 -21.08
CA THR A 200 -19.30 10.45 -20.23
C THR A 200 -20.67 9.75 -20.20
N ASP A 201 -21.58 10.20 -19.34
CA ASP A 201 -22.94 9.63 -19.28
C ASP A 201 -23.74 9.82 -20.58
N GLU A 202 -23.44 10.87 -21.33
CA GLU A 202 -24.07 11.15 -22.64
C GLU A 202 -23.38 10.39 -23.78
N ASN A 203 -22.56 9.39 -23.48
CA ASN A 203 -21.71 8.66 -24.43
C ASN A 203 -20.71 9.52 -25.22
N VAL A 204 -20.39 10.75 -24.77
CA VAL A 204 -19.33 11.55 -25.38
C VAL A 204 -17.97 10.91 -25.04
N ILE A 205 -17.15 10.67 -26.06
CA ILE A 205 -15.81 10.16 -25.91
C ILE A 205 -14.90 11.31 -25.54
N VAL A 206 -14.09 11.12 -24.51
CA VAL A 206 -13.01 12.05 -24.12
C VAL A 206 -11.68 11.37 -24.40
N SER A 207 -10.81 12.01 -25.18
CA SER A 207 -9.49 11.47 -25.53
C SER A 207 -8.36 12.39 -25.09
N GLY A 208 -7.25 11.80 -24.64
CA GLY A 208 -5.99 12.47 -24.40
C GLY A 208 -4.92 11.98 -25.38
N ASP A 209 -4.17 12.90 -25.94
CA ASP A 209 -3.20 12.59 -26.99
C ASP A 209 -1.76 13.00 -26.66
N SER A 210 -0.85 12.59 -27.53
CA SER A 210 0.59 12.88 -27.45
C SER A 210 0.98 14.33 -27.74
N GLN A 211 0.03 15.17 -28.15
CA GLN A 211 0.25 16.59 -28.37
C GLN A 211 -0.28 17.45 -27.21
N GLY A 212 -0.86 16.82 -26.18
CA GLY A 212 -1.37 17.50 -25.02
C GLY A 212 -2.79 18.03 -25.19
N PHE A 213 -3.52 17.59 -26.23
CA PHE A 213 -4.90 17.95 -26.42
C PHE A 213 -5.85 17.00 -25.70
N LEU A 214 -6.83 17.58 -25.03
CA LEU A 214 -8.01 16.91 -24.52
C LEU A 214 -9.15 17.18 -25.48
N CYS A 215 -9.65 16.14 -26.18
CA CYS A 215 -10.68 16.28 -27.19
C CYS A 215 -11.94 15.53 -26.81
N PHE A 216 -13.09 16.11 -27.14
CA PHE A 216 -14.42 15.56 -26.93
C PHE A 216 -15.05 15.22 -28.28
N TRP A 217 -15.61 14.01 -28.39
CA TRP A 217 -16.10 13.46 -29.66
C TRP A 217 -17.51 12.93 -29.52
N ASP A 218 -18.35 13.17 -30.54
CA ASP A 218 -19.63 12.53 -30.69
C ASP A 218 -19.47 11.20 -31.44
N PRO A 219 -19.70 10.05 -30.78
CA PRO A 219 -19.55 8.75 -31.43
C PRO A 219 -20.62 8.45 -32.45
N ASN A 220 -21.81 9.07 -32.37
CA ASN A 220 -22.93 8.84 -33.31
C ASN A 220 -22.71 9.56 -34.64
N LEU A 221 -22.17 10.76 -34.57
CA LEU A 221 -21.89 11.56 -35.78
C LEU A 221 -20.45 11.33 -36.30
N GLY A 222 -19.56 10.77 -35.46
CA GLY A 222 -18.15 10.56 -35.80
C GLY A 222 -17.35 11.87 -35.92
N VAL A 223 -17.75 12.93 -35.19
CA VAL A 223 -17.16 14.28 -35.28
C VAL A 223 -16.62 14.73 -33.92
N MET A 224 -15.65 15.64 -33.98
CA MET A 224 -15.12 16.29 -32.77
C MET A 224 -16.04 17.43 -32.37
N ILE A 225 -16.46 17.46 -31.11
CA ILE A 225 -17.33 18.50 -30.54
C ILE A 225 -16.46 19.66 -30.05
N GLU A 226 -15.43 19.37 -29.30
CA GLU A 226 -14.63 20.36 -28.59
C GLU A 226 -13.19 19.86 -28.41
N SER A 227 -12.20 20.76 -28.41
CA SER A 227 -10.80 20.42 -28.11
C SER A 227 -10.16 21.49 -27.25
N HIS A 228 -9.35 21.07 -26.29
CA HIS A 228 -8.62 21.95 -25.40
C HIS A 228 -7.14 21.60 -25.42
N GLU A 229 -6.28 22.59 -25.68
CA GLU A 229 -4.86 22.47 -25.44
C GLU A 229 -4.63 22.46 -23.93
N SER A 230 -4.56 21.26 -23.37
CA SER A 230 -4.55 21.03 -21.93
C SER A 230 -3.13 20.99 -21.38
N HIS A 231 -2.25 20.23 -22.00
CA HIS A 231 -0.89 20.00 -21.52
C HIS A 231 0.15 20.39 -22.58
N THR A 232 1.39 20.63 -22.11
CA THR A 232 2.53 20.93 -23.03
C THR A 232 3.19 19.66 -23.56
N ALA A 233 2.77 18.50 -23.09
CA ALA A 233 3.28 17.19 -23.44
C ALA A 233 2.15 16.14 -23.40
N ASP A 234 2.46 14.89 -23.62
CA ASP A 234 1.53 13.77 -23.71
C ASP A 234 0.55 13.68 -22.51
N ILE A 235 -0.73 13.50 -22.79
CA ILE A 235 -1.74 13.16 -21.80
C ILE A 235 -1.81 11.63 -21.69
N LEU A 236 -1.38 11.09 -20.55
CA LEU A 236 -1.26 9.64 -20.35
C LEU A 236 -2.48 9.03 -19.63
N ALA A 237 -3.17 9.81 -18.82
CA ALA A 237 -4.30 9.33 -18.04
C ALA A 237 -5.45 10.33 -17.95
N ILE A 238 -6.67 9.80 -18.03
CA ILE A 238 -7.94 10.52 -17.82
C ILE A 238 -8.75 9.77 -16.77
N ALA A 239 -9.38 10.51 -15.87
CA ALA A 239 -10.40 10.01 -14.96
C ALA A 239 -11.62 10.90 -14.98
N LEU A 240 -12.80 10.33 -14.78
CA LEU A 240 -14.05 11.05 -14.62
C LEU A 240 -14.47 11.03 -13.15
N SER A 241 -15.16 12.09 -12.71
CA SER A 241 -15.85 12.08 -11.43
C SER A 241 -16.98 11.06 -11.43
N GLN A 242 -17.43 10.65 -10.25
CA GLN A 242 -18.50 9.65 -10.13
C GLN A 242 -19.79 10.07 -10.83
N ASP A 243 -20.11 11.37 -10.83
CA ASP A 243 -21.23 11.98 -11.55
C ASP A 243 -20.91 12.32 -13.01
N LYS A 244 -19.69 11.98 -13.47
CA LYS A 244 -19.14 12.26 -14.81
C LYS A 244 -19.27 13.72 -15.29
N SER A 245 -19.48 14.65 -14.36
CA SER A 245 -19.52 16.10 -14.63
C SER A 245 -18.15 16.76 -14.67
N VAL A 246 -17.11 16.06 -14.17
CA VAL A 246 -15.74 16.55 -14.10
C VAL A 246 -14.77 15.56 -14.74
N VAL A 247 -13.93 16.08 -15.61
CA VAL A 247 -12.83 15.35 -16.26
C VAL A 247 -11.50 15.76 -15.61
N TYR A 248 -10.72 14.80 -15.17
CA TYR A 248 -9.35 14.98 -14.72
C TYR A 248 -8.40 14.41 -15.77
N CYS A 249 -7.37 15.16 -16.16
CA CYS A 249 -6.35 14.69 -17.08
C CYS A 249 -4.94 15.02 -16.57
N THR A 250 -3.98 14.19 -16.90
CA THR A 250 -2.57 14.32 -16.54
C THR A 250 -1.68 13.50 -17.46
N GLY A 251 -0.38 13.72 -17.39
CA GLY A 251 0.56 12.97 -18.23
C GLY A 251 2.02 13.27 -17.90
N VAL A 252 2.81 13.47 -18.94
CA VAL A 252 4.26 13.80 -18.84
C VAL A 252 4.47 15.15 -18.14
N ASP A 253 3.59 16.12 -18.38
CA ASP A 253 3.50 17.30 -17.53
C ASP A 253 2.83 16.88 -16.20
N PRO A 254 3.54 16.91 -15.05
CA PRO A 254 3.07 16.34 -13.79
C PRO A 254 1.98 17.16 -13.09
N VAL A 255 1.17 17.86 -13.87
CA VAL A 255 0.05 18.66 -13.41
C VAL A 255 -1.24 17.90 -13.66
N VAL A 256 -2.09 17.76 -12.66
CA VAL A 256 -3.44 17.27 -12.86
C VAL A 256 -4.34 18.45 -13.16
N ARG A 257 -4.95 18.48 -14.35
CA ARG A 257 -5.88 19.50 -14.79
C ARG A 257 -7.32 19.00 -14.73
N THR A 258 -8.22 19.92 -14.43
CA THR A 258 -9.63 19.62 -14.22
C THR A 258 -10.45 20.38 -15.25
N PHE A 259 -11.43 19.71 -15.85
CA PHE A 259 -12.44 20.32 -16.70
C PHE A 259 -13.81 20.03 -16.14
N CYS A 260 -14.63 21.07 -15.98
CA CYS A 260 -15.99 20.96 -15.44
C CYS A 260 -17.01 21.23 -16.54
N LYS A 261 -18.06 20.41 -16.58
CA LYS A 261 -19.19 20.59 -17.46
C LYS A 261 -20.09 21.72 -16.94
N VAL A 262 -20.25 22.81 -17.68
CA VAL A 262 -21.00 23.98 -17.27
C VAL A 262 -22.13 24.22 -18.29
N SER A 263 -23.35 24.45 -17.79
CA SER A 263 -24.49 24.85 -18.63
C SER A 263 -24.42 26.34 -18.92
N LEU A 264 -24.46 26.71 -20.20
CA LEU A 264 -24.54 28.09 -20.66
C LEU A 264 -25.98 28.60 -20.54
N LYS A 265 -26.22 29.55 -19.63
CA LYS A 265 -27.53 30.13 -19.35
C LYS A 265 -28.22 30.72 -20.61
N SER A 266 -27.43 31.14 -21.59
CA SER A 266 -27.93 31.80 -22.82
C SER A 266 -28.43 30.83 -23.91
N SER A 267 -27.91 29.59 -23.95
CA SER A 267 -28.19 28.65 -25.04
C SER A 267 -28.68 27.28 -24.59
N GLY A 268 -28.66 27.01 -23.29
CA GLY A 268 -28.93 25.68 -22.75
C GLY A 268 -27.89 24.60 -23.13
N LYS A 269 -26.86 24.97 -23.91
CA LYS A 269 -25.79 24.07 -24.31
C LYS A 269 -24.78 23.87 -23.19
N PHE A 270 -24.19 22.68 -23.10
CA PHE A 270 -23.10 22.37 -22.17
C PHE A 270 -21.76 22.69 -22.86
N GLN A 271 -20.82 23.19 -22.06
CA GLN A 271 -19.44 23.43 -22.46
C GLN A 271 -18.49 22.92 -21.36
N TRP A 272 -17.34 22.40 -21.76
CA TRP A 272 -16.29 22.01 -20.83
C TRP A 272 -15.36 23.19 -20.55
N VAL A 273 -15.25 23.57 -19.28
CA VAL A 273 -14.46 24.73 -18.86
C VAL A 273 -13.32 24.27 -17.97
N ARG A 274 -12.14 24.81 -18.25
CA ARG A 274 -10.95 24.53 -17.43
C ARG A 274 -11.17 25.02 -16.01
N GLY A 275 -10.95 24.11 -15.06
CA GLY A 275 -11.05 24.35 -13.63
C GLY A 275 -9.67 24.41 -12.94
N ILE A 276 -9.59 23.78 -11.79
CA ILE A 276 -8.43 23.84 -10.88
C ILE A 276 -7.29 22.97 -11.39
N GLU A 277 -6.07 23.48 -11.24
CA GLU A 277 -4.84 22.73 -11.44
C GLU A 277 -4.30 22.21 -10.11
N ARG A 278 -3.78 20.98 -10.10
CA ARG A 278 -3.17 20.36 -8.93
C ARG A 278 -1.75 19.89 -9.28
N ARG A 279 -0.76 20.40 -8.57
CA ARG A 279 0.63 19.97 -8.71
C ARG A 279 0.95 18.98 -7.59
N LEU A 280 0.76 17.71 -7.88
CA LEU A 280 0.83 16.62 -6.90
C LEU A 280 2.14 15.83 -7.02
N HIS A 281 2.69 15.72 -8.20
CA HIS A 281 3.84 14.91 -8.55
C HIS A 281 4.99 15.78 -9.09
N VAL A 282 6.18 15.18 -9.16
CA VAL A 282 7.38 15.82 -9.74
C VAL A 282 7.71 15.19 -11.10
N HIS A 283 7.32 13.93 -11.30
CA HIS A 283 7.52 13.15 -12.52
C HIS A 283 6.18 12.83 -13.19
N ASP A 284 6.26 12.21 -14.37
CA ASP A 284 5.12 11.77 -15.17
C ASP A 284 4.07 11.04 -14.32
N VAL A 285 2.83 11.42 -14.50
CA VAL A 285 1.69 10.74 -13.87
C VAL A 285 1.03 9.84 -14.90
N ARG A 286 0.99 8.54 -14.63
CA ARG A 286 0.53 7.52 -15.57
C ARG A 286 -0.85 6.97 -15.26
N ALA A 287 -1.33 7.16 -14.05
CA ALA A 287 -2.59 6.60 -13.61
C ALA A 287 -3.39 7.60 -12.78
N LEU A 288 -4.67 7.70 -13.09
CA LEU A 288 -5.67 8.49 -12.38
C LEU A 288 -6.90 7.66 -12.11
N VAL A 289 -7.44 7.79 -10.90
CA VAL A 289 -8.73 7.20 -10.51
C VAL A 289 -9.44 8.15 -9.56
N GLU A 290 -10.73 8.38 -9.76
CA GLU A 290 -11.57 9.11 -8.81
C GLU A 290 -12.47 8.15 -8.05
N SER A 291 -12.62 8.36 -6.76
CA SER A 291 -13.57 7.65 -5.91
C SER A 291 -14.01 8.49 -4.72
N ASN A 292 -15.32 8.63 -4.55
CA ASN A 292 -15.96 9.36 -3.44
C ASN A 292 -15.41 10.78 -3.23
N GLY A 293 -15.22 11.55 -4.30
CA GLY A 293 -14.68 12.91 -4.25
C GLY A 293 -13.17 13.00 -3.97
N LYS A 294 -12.47 11.86 -3.90
CA LYS A 294 -11.03 11.78 -3.77
C LYS A 294 -10.40 11.35 -5.09
N LEU A 295 -9.42 12.09 -5.54
CA LEU A 295 -8.63 11.75 -6.71
C LEU A 295 -7.33 11.05 -6.28
N TYR A 296 -7.13 9.85 -6.79
CA TYR A 296 -5.92 9.06 -6.65
C TYR A 296 -5.08 9.23 -7.91
N SER A 297 -3.83 9.60 -7.74
CA SER A 297 -2.88 9.78 -8.84
C SER A 297 -1.55 9.13 -8.50
N ALA A 298 -0.92 8.51 -9.49
CA ALA A 298 0.39 7.88 -9.34
C ALA A 298 1.15 7.82 -10.67
N GLY A 299 2.45 7.70 -10.60
CA GLY A 299 3.29 7.69 -11.79
C GLY A 299 4.73 7.27 -11.51
N VAL A 300 5.66 7.90 -12.23
CA VAL A 300 7.08 7.55 -12.23
C VAL A 300 7.76 7.80 -10.88
N ASP A 301 7.32 8.81 -10.13
CA ASP A 301 7.84 9.06 -8.78
C ASP A 301 7.45 7.98 -7.75
N GLY A 302 6.57 7.06 -8.13
CA GLY A 302 6.12 5.93 -7.33
C GLY A 302 5.21 6.28 -6.16
N TYR A 303 4.97 7.56 -5.88
CA TYR A 303 4.03 7.99 -4.83
C TYR A 303 2.59 7.76 -5.26
N LEU A 304 1.78 7.26 -4.33
CA LEU A 304 0.33 7.31 -4.45
C LEU A 304 -0.16 8.60 -3.77
N ALA A 305 -0.57 9.58 -4.56
CA ALA A 305 -1.14 10.83 -4.04
C ALA A 305 -2.66 10.76 -4.02
N VAL A 306 -3.24 11.13 -2.88
CA VAL A 306 -4.69 11.23 -2.67
C VAL A 306 -5.03 12.69 -2.43
N SER A 307 -5.84 13.27 -3.28
CA SER A 307 -6.22 14.68 -3.20
C SER A 307 -7.73 14.88 -3.27
N SER A 308 -8.25 15.83 -2.52
CA SER A 308 -9.65 16.25 -2.59
C SER A 308 -9.76 17.77 -2.66
N TYR A 309 -10.88 18.26 -3.20
CA TYR A 309 -11.23 19.67 -3.24
C TYR A 309 -12.70 19.86 -3.54
N PRO A 310 -13.39 20.77 -2.87
CA PRO A 310 -13.18 21.32 -1.53
C PRO A 310 -13.52 20.32 -0.42
N PRO A 311 -12.83 20.36 0.75
CA PRO A 311 -11.69 21.17 1.11
C PRO A 311 -10.39 20.66 0.49
N LYS A 312 -9.38 21.53 0.36
CA LYS A 312 -8.07 21.14 -0.15
C LYS A 312 -7.39 20.20 0.84
N ASN A 313 -7.23 18.96 0.45
CA ASN A 313 -6.50 17.96 1.21
C ASN A 313 -5.55 17.20 0.26
N LEU A 314 -4.36 16.90 0.74
CA LEU A 314 -3.35 16.14 0.00
C LEU A 314 -2.59 15.21 0.93
N VAL A 315 -2.62 13.93 0.60
CA VAL A 315 -1.83 12.88 1.26
C VAL A 315 -1.00 12.18 0.22
N LYS A 316 0.27 11.92 0.53
CA LYS A 316 1.17 11.18 -0.36
C LYS A 316 1.71 9.96 0.37
N TYR A 317 1.42 8.78 -0.15
CA TYR A 317 1.98 7.52 0.32
C TYR A 317 3.27 7.23 -0.45
N PRO A 318 4.39 7.01 0.26
CA PRO A 318 5.69 6.82 -0.40
C PRO A 318 5.78 5.48 -1.14
N PRO A 319 6.70 5.35 -2.13
CA PRO A 319 6.95 4.12 -2.87
C PRO A 319 7.76 3.12 -2.03
N LEU A 320 7.28 2.79 -0.86
CA LEU A 320 7.94 1.91 0.09
C LEU A 320 7.13 0.62 0.27
N LEU A 321 7.80 -0.46 0.65
CA LEU A 321 7.12 -1.69 1.02
C LEU A 321 6.22 -1.43 2.22
N GLN A 322 4.92 -1.61 2.03
CA GLN A 322 3.89 -1.43 3.08
C GLN A 322 3.77 -2.68 3.98
N VAL A 323 4.90 -3.31 4.27
CA VAL A 323 5.05 -4.45 5.17
C VAL A 323 6.19 -4.15 6.12
N THR A 324 6.29 -4.89 7.21
CA THR A 324 7.41 -4.74 8.13
C THR A 324 8.73 -4.87 7.38
N CYS A 325 9.50 -3.77 7.31
CA CYS A 325 10.76 -3.71 6.56
C CYS A 325 11.99 -4.01 7.42
N ALA A 326 11.83 -4.09 8.73
CA ALA A 326 12.93 -4.34 9.66
C ALA A 326 12.50 -5.27 10.79
N ALA A 327 13.47 -5.98 11.35
CA ALA A 327 13.31 -6.76 12.55
C ALA A 327 14.56 -6.62 13.43
N THR A 328 14.37 -6.24 14.69
CA THR A 328 15.48 -6.04 15.65
C THR A 328 15.78 -7.28 16.46
N CYS A 329 17.05 -7.48 16.73
CA CYS A 329 17.54 -8.54 17.57
C CYS A 329 18.25 -7.96 18.82
N ARG A 330 17.66 -8.20 20.01
CA ARG A 330 18.12 -7.58 21.27
C ARG A 330 19.52 -8.01 21.68
N LYS A 331 19.83 -9.31 21.64
CA LYS A 331 21.07 -9.85 22.21
C LYS A 331 22.31 -9.41 21.44
N SER A 332 22.26 -9.32 20.14
CA SER A 332 23.40 -8.99 19.27
C SER A 332 23.43 -7.54 18.80
N ARG A 333 22.51 -6.69 19.26
CA ARG A 333 22.35 -5.31 18.77
C ARG A 333 22.26 -5.24 17.24
N CYS A 334 21.60 -6.24 16.62
CA CYS A 334 21.47 -6.31 15.17
C CYS A 334 20.06 -5.91 14.70
N ILE A 335 20.02 -5.40 13.48
CA ILE A 335 18.79 -5.17 12.74
C ILE A 335 18.88 -5.87 11.39
N LEU A 336 17.83 -6.62 11.05
CA LEU A 336 17.63 -7.22 9.75
C LEU A 336 16.73 -6.29 8.91
N LEU A 337 17.25 -5.79 7.81
CA LEU A 337 16.55 -4.90 6.87
C LEU A 337 16.12 -5.70 5.64
N ARG A 338 14.86 -5.53 5.25
CA ARG A 338 14.28 -6.18 4.07
C ARG A 338 14.20 -5.21 2.90
N TYR A 339 14.71 -5.66 1.78
CA TYR A 339 14.50 -5.07 0.44
C TYR A 339 13.61 -6.01 -0.40
N SER A 340 13.40 -5.70 -1.65
CA SER A 340 12.54 -6.52 -2.52
C SER A 340 13.10 -7.93 -2.75
N ASN A 341 14.40 -8.01 -3.05
CA ASN A 341 15.10 -9.23 -3.50
C ASN A 341 16.36 -9.54 -2.69
N TYR A 342 16.61 -8.84 -1.57
CA TYR A 342 17.70 -9.15 -0.66
C TYR A 342 17.37 -8.74 0.78
N LEU A 343 18.11 -9.32 1.73
CA LEU A 343 18.10 -8.98 3.15
C LEU A 343 19.48 -8.48 3.54
N GLU A 344 19.55 -7.46 4.38
CA GLU A 344 20.80 -7.00 5.01
C GLU A 344 20.71 -7.11 6.53
N LEU A 345 21.75 -7.70 7.14
CA LEU A 345 21.92 -7.71 8.58
C LEU A 345 22.99 -6.70 8.97
N TRP A 346 22.63 -5.78 9.85
CA TRP A 346 23.51 -4.75 10.34
C TRP A 346 23.68 -4.87 11.87
N ARG A 347 24.88 -4.68 12.37
CA ARG A 347 25.14 -4.43 13.79
C ARG A 347 25.01 -2.94 14.04
N LEU A 348 24.18 -2.56 15.01
CA LEU A 348 24.00 -1.17 15.38
C LEU A 348 25.19 -0.68 16.21
N GLY A 349 25.58 0.56 16.00
CA GLY A 349 26.61 1.24 16.78
C GLY A 349 26.18 1.46 18.24
N SER A 350 27.12 1.87 19.06
CA SER A 350 26.92 2.18 20.47
C SER A 350 27.33 3.62 20.79
N VAL A 351 26.77 4.17 21.85
CA VAL A 351 27.09 5.51 22.38
C VAL A 351 27.86 5.31 23.69
N ALA A 352 28.87 6.17 23.96
CA ALA A 352 29.59 6.18 25.21
C ALA A 352 28.66 6.45 26.40
N LYS A 353 28.89 5.67 27.50
CA LYS A 353 28.04 5.75 28.69
C LYS A 353 28.19 7.07 29.50
N ASP A 354 29.20 7.87 29.20
CA ASP A 354 29.60 9.01 30.05
C ASP A 354 29.01 10.37 29.63
N GLN A 355 28.10 10.42 28.66
CA GLN A 355 27.47 11.67 28.28
C GLN A 355 26.27 11.95 29.19
N SER A 356 26.50 12.78 30.22
CA SER A 356 25.49 13.23 31.17
C SER A 356 24.40 14.04 30.49
N ASN A 357 23.15 13.69 30.76
CA ASN A 357 21.97 14.42 30.31
C ASN A 357 22.00 15.87 30.79
N VAL A 358 22.03 16.80 29.86
CA VAL A 358 21.75 18.21 30.11
C VAL A 358 20.23 18.43 29.99
N ASP A 359 19.67 19.11 30.96
CA ASP A 359 18.25 19.32 31.24
C ASP A 359 17.34 19.44 30.00
N GLY A 360 16.45 18.46 29.81
CA GLY A 360 15.16 18.61 29.16
C GLY A 360 15.09 18.87 27.64
N GLN A 361 16.22 19.08 26.97
CA GLN A 361 16.28 19.24 25.51
C GLN A 361 16.74 17.95 24.84
N SER A 362 16.26 17.69 23.63
CA SER A 362 16.74 16.57 22.82
C SER A 362 18.19 16.82 22.39
N VAL A 363 19.13 16.06 22.97
CA VAL A 363 20.55 16.12 22.62
C VAL A 363 20.83 15.07 21.56
N GLU A 364 21.56 15.43 20.50
CA GLU A 364 22.10 14.48 19.54
C GLU A 364 23.44 13.96 20.07
N TYR A 365 23.53 12.63 20.22
CA TYR A 365 24.73 11.96 20.65
C TYR A 365 25.51 11.45 19.44
N GLU A 366 26.83 11.60 19.47
CA GLU A 366 27.72 10.96 18.50
C GLU A 366 27.90 9.48 18.86
N LEU A 367 28.03 8.64 17.84
CA LEU A 367 28.27 7.21 17.99
C LEU A 367 29.78 6.96 18.20
N ASP A 368 30.15 6.19 19.21
CA ASP A 368 31.53 5.72 19.37
C ASP A 368 31.89 4.64 18.37
N GLU A 369 30.92 3.74 18.10
CA GLU A 369 31.05 2.70 17.09
C GLU A 369 30.01 2.96 16.00
N GLU A 370 30.46 3.00 14.74
CA GLU A 370 29.57 3.11 13.61
C GLU A 370 28.82 1.80 13.32
N PRO A 371 27.61 1.85 12.69
CA PRO A 371 26.89 0.65 12.30
C PRO A 371 27.68 -0.12 11.22
N ILE A 372 27.78 -1.44 11.39
CA ILE A 372 28.54 -2.32 10.49
C ILE A 372 27.58 -3.28 9.80
N LYS A 373 27.69 -3.36 8.46
CA LYS A 373 26.97 -4.38 7.69
C LYS A 373 27.65 -5.74 7.86
N LEU A 374 26.94 -6.69 8.49
CA LEU A 374 27.47 -8.02 8.79
C LEU A 374 27.31 -8.96 7.59
N LEU A 375 26.16 -8.92 6.93
CA LEU A 375 25.90 -9.79 5.78
C LEU A 375 24.83 -9.20 4.86
N ARG A 376 24.85 -9.67 3.62
CA ARG A 376 23.80 -9.47 2.63
C ARG A 376 23.41 -10.82 2.04
N LEU A 377 22.12 -11.11 2.02
CA LEU A 377 21.53 -12.32 1.41
C LEU A 377 20.78 -11.90 0.16
N ASP A 378 21.36 -12.13 -0.98
CA ASP A 378 20.71 -11.90 -2.28
C ASP A 378 19.89 -13.13 -2.66
N MET A 379 18.67 -12.88 -3.18
CA MET A 379 17.83 -13.93 -3.74
C MET A 379 18.31 -14.30 -5.15
N GLN A 380 17.86 -15.44 -5.66
CA GLN A 380 18.11 -15.80 -7.05
C GLN A 380 17.45 -14.78 -7.99
N GLU A 381 17.92 -14.69 -9.22
CA GLU A 381 17.32 -13.81 -10.22
C GLU A 381 15.81 -14.07 -10.32
N ASP A 382 15.05 -12.97 -10.30
CA ASP A 382 13.59 -12.96 -10.41
C ASP A 382 12.80 -13.39 -9.17
N GLU A 383 13.46 -13.74 -8.05
CA GLU A 383 12.76 -14.05 -6.81
C GLU A 383 12.61 -12.82 -5.94
N SER A 384 11.42 -12.63 -5.41
CA SER A 384 11.13 -11.62 -4.41
C SER A 384 10.85 -12.25 -3.03
N ILE A 385 11.25 -11.54 -1.99
CA ILE A 385 10.98 -11.98 -0.62
C ILE A 385 9.51 -11.73 -0.31
N ILE A 386 8.80 -12.80 0.08
CA ILE A 386 7.40 -12.72 0.49
C ILE A 386 7.27 -12.44 1.96
N SER A 387 7.96 -13.25 2.77
CA SER A 387 7.99 -13.09 4.23
C SER A 387 9.36 -13.46 4.78
N TYR A 388 9.68 -12.92 5.95
CA TYR A 388 10.93 -13.18 6.62
C TYR A 388 10.75 -13.05 8.14
N ALA A 389 11.60 -13.69 8.90
CA ALA A 389 11.67 -13.56 10.35
C ALA A 389 13.09 -13.80 10.84
N ILE A 390 13.46 -13.12 11.92
CA ILE A 390 14.70 -13.35 12.66
C ILE A 390 14.36 -13.75 14.10
N ASN A 391 15.07 -14.73 14.64
CA ASN A 391 14.93 -15.12 16.02
C ASN A 391 15.57 -14.05 16.93
N LYS A 392 14.91 -13.70 18.02
CA LYS A 392 15.44 -12.72 19.01
C LYS A 392 16.73 -13.15 19.68
N ASP A 393 17.01 -14.45 19.73
CA ASP A 393 18.26 -15.00 20.21
C ASP A 393 19.39 -14.97 19.17
N SER A 394 19.12 -14.36 17.99
CA SER A 394 20.10 -13.93 17.01
C SER A 394 20.81 -15.01 16.23
N LYS A 395 20.26 -16.21 16.18
CA LYS A 395 21.00 -17.29 15.51
C LYS A 395 20.30 -17.85 14.29
N THR A 396 19.04 -17.50 14.08
CA THR A 396 18.26 -18.08 12.98
C THR A 396 17.52 -17.01 12.19
N ILE A 397 17.76 -16.98 10.89
CA ILE A 397 17.02 -16.19 9.90
C ILE A 397 16.23 -17.15 9.03
N VAL A 398 14.94 -16.87 8.84
CA VAL A 398 14.09 -17.62 7.93
C VAL A 398 13.47 -16.66 6.94
N TYR A 399 13.47 -17.01 5.67
CA TYR A 399 12.74 -16.26 4.66
C TYR A 399 12.05 -17.17 3.67
N SER A 400 11.00 -16.66 3.06
CA SER A 400 10.23 -17.32 2.01
C SER A 400 10.24 -16.48 0.75
N THR A 401 10.53 -17.14 -0.37
CA THR A 401 10.29 -16.63 -1.72
C THR A 401 9.02 -17.26 -2.29
N ASP A 402 8.76 -17.11 -3.57
CA ASP A 402 7.62 -17.74 -4.24
C ASP A 402 7.81 -19.25 -4.43
N THR A 403 9.05 -19.72 -4.50
CA THR A 403 9.42 -21.09 -4.83
C THR A 403 9.83 -21.91 -3.60
N HIS A 404 10.46 -21.29 -2.60
CA HIS A 404 11.04 -22.02 -1.47
C HIS A 404 11.08 -21.23 -0.16
N VAL A 405 11.32 -21.96 0.94
CA VAL A 405 11.58 -21.41 2.27
C VAL A 405 12.98 -21.86 2.69
N LYS A 406 13.85 -20.89 3.00
CA LYS A 406 15.21 -21.17 3.46
C LYS A 406 15.43 -20.74 4.91
N VAL A 407 16.22 -21.54 5.61
CA VAL A 407 16.59 -21.33 7.01
C VAL A 407 18.11 -21.23 7.12
N PHE A 408 18.58 -20.13 7.69
CA PHE A 408 20.00 -19.91 7.93
C PHE A 408 20.26 -19.74 9.42
N ASN A 409 21.30 -20.37 9.92
CA ASN A 409 21.88 -20.02 11.20
C ASN A 409 23.07 -19.11 10.98
N PHE A 410 23.22 -18.09 11.81
CA PHE A 410 24.39 -17.23 11.79
C PHE A 410 25.00 -17.10 13.18
N ASP A 411 26.32 -17.11 13.22
CA ASP A 411 27.11 -16.79 14.40
C ASP A 411 28.00 -15.59 14.07
N VAL A 412 28.13 -14.67 15.01
CA VAL A 412 29.04 -13.52 14.87
C VAL A 412 30.32 -13.87 15.58
N ILE A 413 31.40 -14.10 14.83
CA ILE A 413 32.72 -14.43 15.32
C ILE A 413 33.66 -13.28 14.95
N GLN A 414 34.29 -12.65 15.95
CA GLN A 414 35.26 -11.55 15.77
C GLN A 414 34.79 -10.38 14.92
N GLY A 415 33.47 -10.13 14.87
CA GLY A 415 32.87 -9.04 14.08
C GLY A 415 32.33 -9.44 12.71
N ASP A 416 32.65 -10.62 12.21
CA ASP A 416 32.13 -11.17 10.97
C ASP A 416 30.99 -12.16 11.22
N ALA A 417 29.98 -12.14 10.35
CA ALA A 417 28.88 -13.08 10.40
C ALA A 417 29.17 -14.31 9.55
N GLN A 418 29.24 -15.47 10.17
CA GLN A 418 29.33 -16.74 9.46
C GLN A 418 27.94 -17.36 9.33
N LEU A 419 27.52 -17.61 8.07
CA LEU A 419 26.26 -18.27 7.76
C LEU A 419 26.47 -19.77 7.59
N THR A 420 25.63 -20.55 8.25
CA THR A 420 25.48 -21.97 7.98
C THR A 420 24.05 -22.24 7.50
N ALA A 421 23.91 -22.73 6.28
CA ALA A 421 22.62 -23.20 5.80
C ALA A 421 22.18 -24.40 6.65
N ASN A 422 20.93 -24.41 7.05
CA ASN A 422 20.35 -25.62 7.64
C ASN A 422 19.94 -26.56 6.52
N ASP A 423 20.39 -27.80 6.57
CA ASP A 423 20.02 -28.88 5.63
C ASP A 423 18.54 -29.29 5.73
N THR A 424 17.79 -28.71 6.64
CA THR A 424 16.36 -28.91 6.74
C THR A 424 15.63 -27.93 5.82
N ASP A 425 15.51 -28.28 4.55
CA ASP A 425 14.51 -27.67 3.69
C ASP A 425 13.15 -27.92 4.32
N LEU A 426 12.48 -26.84 4.70
CA LEU A 426 11.10 -26.97 5.16
C LEU A 426 10.26 -27.49 3.99
N PRO A 427 9.38 -28.49 4.23
CA PRO A 427 8.56 -29.08 3.17
C PRO A 427 7.47 -28.13 2.63
N MET A 428 7.75 -26.82 2.64
CA MET A 428 6.83 -25.78 2.25
C MET A 428 7.43 -24.97 1.11
N GLN A 429 6.71 -24.86 0.02
CA GLN A 429 7.16 -24.12 -1.15
C GLN A 429 7.05 -22.60 -0.97
N ARG A 430 6.13 -22.09 -0.11
CA ARG A 430 5.87 -20.68 0.09
C ARG A 430 5.18 -20.43 1.41
N VAL A 431 5.54 -19.35 2.10
CA VAL A 431 4.90 -18.91 3.33
C VAL A 431 4.54 -17.44 3.23
N GLN A 432 3.26 -17.10 3.42
CA GLN A 432 2.79 -15.72 3.33
C GLN A 432 3.15 -14.88 4.55
N LYS A 433 3.10 -15.48 5.73
CA LYS A 433 3.46 -14.81 7.00
C LYS A 433 4.28 -15.76 7.86
N MET A 434 5.31 -15.23 8.50
CA MET A 434 6.09 -15.97 9.49
C MET A 434 6.48 -15.07 10.65
N LEU A 435 6.51 -15.65 11.84
CA LEU A 435 6.82 -14.93 13.07
C LEU A 435 7.43 -15.88 14.11
N PHE A 436 8.55 -15.47 14.71
CA PHE A 436 9.07 -16.15 15.89
C PHE A 436 8.32 -15.73 17.14
N SER A 437 8.13 -16.67 18.04
CA SER A 437 7.60 -16.37 19.37
C SER A 437 8.56 -15.49 20.17
N PRO A 438 8.07 -14.66 21.11
CA PRO A 438 8.92 -13.79 21.92
C PRO A 438 9.98 -14.51 22.75
N ASN A 439 9.74 -15.77 23.11
CA ASN A 439 10.73 -16.62 23.83
C ASN A 439 11.76 -17.28 22.89
N GLY A 440 11.62 -17.12 21.55
CA GLY A 440 12.53 -17.68 20.55
C GLY A 440 12.41 -19.18 20.33
N LYS A 441 11.46 -19.87 20.99
CA LYS A 441 11.35 -21.34 20.94
C LYS A 441 10.44 -21.85 19.84
N LEU A 442 9.53 -21.02 19.34
CA LEU A 442 8.55 -21.39 18.32
C LEU A 442 8.65 -20.47 17.10
N LEU A 443 8.48 -21.05 15.92
CA LEU A 443 8.23 -20.34 14.68
C LEU A 443 6.82 -20.69 14.19
N VAL A 444 6.01 -19.68 13.90
CA VAL A 444 4.69 -19.83 13.27
C VAL A 444 4.81 -19.45 11.82
N THR A 445 4.29 -20.29 10.95
CA THR A 445 4.13 -20.00 9.53
C THR A 445 2.66 -20.06 9.14
N ILE A 446 2.22 -19.13 8.32
CA ILE A 446 0.84 -19.07 7.83
C ILE A 446 0.87 -19.07 6.32
N ASN A 447 0.14 -20.03 5.77
CA ASN A 447 -0.06 -20.16 4.34
C ASN A 447 -1.56 -20.27 4.03
N ASN A 448 -1.96 -19.68 2.90
CA ASN A 448 -3.33 -19.73 2.43
C ASN A 448 -3.39 -20.55 1.14
N ASN A 449 -4.14 -21.63 1.17
CA ASN A 449 -4.33 -22.54 0.03
C ASN A 449 -5.61 -22.24 -0.77
N GLY A 450 -6.19 -21.05 -0.60
CA GLY A 450 -7.37 -20.58 -1.33
C GLY A 450 -8.66 -20.65 -0.53
N SER A 451 -8.98 -21.78 0.09
CA SER A 451 -10.18 -21.95 0.93
C SER A 451 -9.89 -21.79 2.41
N GLU A 452 -8.72 -22.22 2.84
CA GLU A 452 -8.34 -22.33 4.25
C GLU A 452 -6.92 -21.81 4.47
N ASN A 453 -6.69 -21.21 5.65
CA ASN A 453 -5.34 -20.91 6.08
C ASN A 453 -4.80 -22.10 6.87
N THR A 454 -3.61 -22.53 6.53
CA THR A 454 -2.86 -23.51 7.29
C THR A 454 -1.87 -22.76 8.18
N VAL A 455 -2.02 -22.90 9.48
CA VAL A 455 -1.09 -22.40 10.48
C VAL A 455 -0.24 -23.55 10.94
N THR A 456 1.08 -23.49 10.71
CA THR A 456 2.02 -24.54 11.11
C THR A 456 2.93 -24.01 12.18
N LEU A 457 3.13 -24.82 13.21
CA LEU A 457 4.00 -24.55 14.36
C LEU A 457 5.28 -25.37 14.25
N PHE A 458 6.42 -24.70 14.36
CA PHE A 458 7.73 -25.33 14.42
C PHE A 458 8.41 -25.01 15.75
N ARG A 459 9.05 -26.02 16.35
CA ARG A 459 9.96 -25.83 17.47
C ARG A 459 11.35 -25.52 16.94
N VAL A 460 11.96 -24.46 17.46
CA VAL A 460 13.33 -24.08 17.14
C VAL A 460 14.29 -24.90 18.00
N GLU A 461 15.07 -25.74 17.37
CA GLU A 461 16.17 -26.49 17.96
C GLU A 461 17.51 -25.86 17.56
N LYS A 462 18.62 -26.27 18.17
CA LYS A 462 19.95 -25.62 17.99
C LYS A 462 20.40 -25.52 16.52
N LYS A 463 20.03 -26.47 15.67
CA LYS A 463 20.41 -26.52 14.24
C LYS A 463 19.29 -26.93 13.29
N SER A 464 18.06 -27.09 13.79
CA SER A 464 16.94 -27.58 12.98
C SER A 464 15.62 -26.98 13.42
N LEU A 465 14.63 -27.01 12.55
CA LEU A 465 13.24 -26.68 12.85
C LEU A 465 12.42 -27.97 12.82
N ARG A 466 11.84 -28.32 13.97
CA ARG A 466 10.99 -29.49 14.09
C ARG A 466 9.51 -29.08 14.01
N GLN A 467 8.79 -29.61 13.07
CA GLN A 467 7.34 -29.40 12.99
C GLN A 467 6.66 -30.06 14.18
N LEU A 468 5.88 -29.26 14.93
CA LEU A 468 5.06 -29.72 16.04
C LEU A 468 3.68 -30.17 15.55
N GLY A 469 3.14 -29.47 14.57
CA GLY A 469 1.85 -29.75 13.99
C GLY A 469 1.32 -28.58 13.18
N SER A 470 0.19 -28.81 12.52
CA SER A 470 -0.52 -27.79 11.75
C SER A 470 -2.01 -27.85 12.06
N PHE A 471 -2.65 -26.71 12.02
CA PHE A 471 -4.09 -26.60 12.12
C PHE A 471 -4.65 -25.71 11.03
N GLN A 472 -5.86 -25.98 10.61
CA GLN A 472 -6.57 -25.22 9.60
C GLN A 472 -7.54 -24.25 10.28
N THR A 473 -7.57 -23.01 9.77
CA THR A 473 -8.62 -22.08 10.15
C THR A 473 -9.75 -22.19 9.13
N THR A 474 -10.95 -22.51 9.58
CA THR A 474 -12.11 -22.61 8.69
C THR A 474 -12.52 -21.22 8.16
N ARG A 475 -13.19 -21.16 7.01
CA ARG A 475 -13.72 -19.90 6.46
C ARG A 475 -14.65 -19.15 7.41
N GLU A 476 -15.34 -19.86 8.29
CA GLU A 476 -16.21 -19.26 9.30
C GLU A 476 -15.42 -18.58 10.41
N SER A 477 -14.23 -19.06 10.72
CA SER A 477 -13.39 -18.49 11.77
C SER A 477 -12.51 -17.36 11.25
N ILE A 478 -11.60 -17.61 10.32
CA ILE A 478 -10.66 -16.64 9.72
C ILE A 478 -10.32 -17.06 8.29
N SER A 479 -10.43 -16.11 7.36
CA SER A 479 -9.94 -16.29 5.99
C SER A 479 -8.94 -15.20 5.66
N ASN A 480 -7.88 -15.50 4.90
CA ASN A 480 -6.91 -14.49 4.42
C ASN A 480 -6.27 -13.66 5.53
N VAL A 481 -5.46 -14.28 6.37
CA VAL A 481 -4.78 -13.62 7.49
C VAL A 481 -3.93 -12.45 7.02
N GLY A 482 -4.24 -11.26 7.52
CA GLY A 482 -3.51 -10.01 7.24
C GLY A 482 -2.49 -9.66 8.31
N LEU A 483 -2.89 -9.74 9.59
CA LEU A 483 -2.05 -9.42 10.74
C LEU A 483 -1.94 -10.59 11.69
N VAL A 484 -0.75 -10.73 12.28
CA VAL A 484 -0.44 -11.78 13.27
C VAL A 484 0.43 -11.19 14.36
N CYS A 485 0.13 -11.50 15.60
CA CYS A 485 1.01 -11.19 16.72
C CYS A 485 0.97 -12.29 17.80
N PHE A 486 2.09 -12.46 18.49
CA PHE A 486 2.17 -13.28 19.69
C PHE A 486 1.91 -12.46 20.94
N SER A 487 1.36 -13.11 21.97
CA SER A 487 1.49 -12.57 23.31
C SER A 487 2.94 -12.66 23.80
N PRO A 488 3.39 -11.71 24.62
CA PRO A 488 4.78 -11.70 25.12
C PRO A 488 5.18 -12.93 25.95
N ASP A 489 4.20 -13.62 26.54
CA ASP A 489 4.39 -14.90 27.25
C ASP A 489 4.48 -16.11 26.28
N SER A 490 4.30 -15.86 24.97
CA SER A 490 4.34 -16.86 23.89
C SER A 490 3.22 -17.91 23.95
N LYS A 491 2.17 -17.70 24.77
CA LYS A 491 1.08 -18.66 24.96
C LYS A 491 -0.10 -18.42 24.01
N TYR A 492 -0.29 -17.18 23.56
CA TYR A 492 -1.41 -16.83 22.69
C TYR A 492 -0.91 -16.33 21.34
N LEU A 493 -1.56 -16.78 20.27
CA LEU A 493 -1.42 -16.27 18.92
C LEU A 493 -2.69 -15.54 18.52
N VAL A 494 -2.57 -14.28 18.13
CA VAL A 494 -3.68 -13.46 17.64
C VAL A 494 -3.55 -13.32 16.14
N CYS A 495 -4.59 -13.67 15.41
CA CYS A 495 -4.68 -13.55 13.97
C CYS A 495 -5.86 -12.66 13.61
N ALA A 496 -5.66 -11.73 12.68
CA ALA A 496 -6.73 -10.92 12.10
C ALA A 496 -6.76 -11.09 10.58
N ASP A 497 -7.98 -11.20 10.05
CA ASP A 497 -8.19 -11.36 8.61
C ASP A 497 -8.58 -10.03 7.93
N ARG A 498 -8.63 -10.07 6.58
CA ARG A 498 -9.04 -8.93 5.75
C ARG A 498 -10.56 -8.68 5.79
N GLN A 499 -11.34 -9.57 6.40
CA GLN A 499 -12.80 -9.45 6.57
C GLN A 499 -13.19 -8.91 7.94
N CYS A 500 -12.25 -8.29 8.67
CA CYS A 500 -12.43 -7.67 9.97
C CYS A 500 -12.73 -8.67 11.10
N ARG A 501 -12.32 -9.93 10.97
CA ARG A 501 -12.45 -10.95 12.03
C ARG A 501 -11.12 -11.11 12.73
N ILE A 502 -11.17 -11.29 14.05
CA ILE A 502 -9.99 -11.48 14.89
C ILE A 502 -10.22 -12.72 15.74
N ALA A 503 -9.28 -13.67 15.66
CA ALA A 503 -9.29 -14.86 16.51
C ALA A 503 -8.02 -14.96 17.34
N ILE A 504 -8.19 -15.50 18.53
CA ILE A 504 -7.12 -15.73 19.50
C ILE A 504 -7.03 -17.24 19.71
N TYR A 505 -5.83 -17.78 19.48
CA TYR A 505 -5.50 -19.19 19.66
C TYR A 505 -4.61 -19.35 20.88
N PHE A 506 -4.96 -20.27 21.76
CA PHE A 506 -4.10 -20.65 22.89
C PHE A 506 -3.17 -21.79 22.46
N ILE A 507 -1.86 -21.48 22.31
CA ILE A 507 -0.85 -22.42 21.85
C ILE A 507 -0.18 -23.15 23.04
N GLY A 508 -0.16 -22.51 24.23
CA GLY A 508 0.53 -23.04 25.42
C GLY A 508 2.04 -23.28 25.17
N ASP A 509 2.60 -24.25 25.85
CA ASP A 509 4.03 -24.62 25.71
C ASP A 509 4.31 -25.57 24.53
N GLY A 510 3.51 -25.52 23.47
CA GLY A 510 3.66 -26.35 22.27
C GLY A 510 2.86 -27.65 22.31
N VAL A 511 1.65 -27.61 22.89
CA VAL A 511 0.71 -28.75 22.91
C VAL A 511 0.23 -29.06 21.50
N ALA A 512 -0.04 -30.35 21.25
CA ALA A 512 -0.51 -30.87 19.96
C ALA A 512 -1.71 -30.07 19.42
N PRO A 513 -1.73 -29.76 18.10
CA PRO A 513 -2.69 -28.84 17.48
C PRO A 513 -4.16 -29.31 17.56
N GLU A 514 -4.40 -30.57 17.83
CA GLU A 514 -5.75 -31.18 17.84
C GLU A 514 -6.68 -30.67 18.96
N SER A 515 -6.13 -29.97 19.98
CA SER A 515 -6.89 -29.44 21.14
C SER A 515 -6.79 -27.91 21.30
N LEU A 516 -6.47 -27.18 20.24
CA LEU A 516 -6.31 -25.73 20.32
C LEU A 516 -7.60 -25.02 20.71
N LYS A 517 -7.59 -24.40 21.89
CA LYS A 517 -8.65 -23.52 22.31
C LYS A 517 -8.58 -22.21 21.53
N ALA A 518 -9.61 -21.91 20.77
CA ALA A 518 -9.73 -20.67 20.00
C ALA A 518 -11.03 -19.95 20.33
N TRP A 519 -11.02 -18.63 20.28
CA TRP A 519 -12.22 -17.80 20.33
C TRP A 519 -12.08 -16.57 19.45
N GLN A 520 -13.20 -16.01 19.04
CA GLN A 520 -13.25 -14.82 18.19
C GLN A 520 -13.69 -13.60 18.98
N LEU A 521 -13.15 -12.44 18.61
CA LEU A 521 -13.70 -11.18 19.07
C LEU A 521 -14.94 -10.80 18.25
N PRO A 522 -15.85 -9.99 18.82
CA PRO A 522 -16.95 -9.41 18.06
C PRO A 522 -16.42 -8.68 16.80
N LYS A 523 -17.06 -8.95 15.67
CA LYS A 523 -16.67 -8.38 14.39
C LYS A 523 -16.90 -6.86 14.39
N TYR A 524 -15.89 -6.10 13.95
CA TYR A 524 -16.01 -4.67 13.71
C TYR A 524 -16.15 -4.35 12.21
N SER A 525 -16.71 -3.19 11.87
CA SER A 525 -16.99 -2.80 10.48
C SER A 525 -15.73 -2.45 9.67
N CYS A 526 -14.65 -2.04 10.34
CA CYS A 526 -13.42 -1.62 9.71
C CYS A 526 -12.29 -2.62 9.94
N PRO A 527 -11.38 -2.83 8.98
CA PRO A 527 -10.26 -3.74 9.15
C PRO A 527 -9.24 -3.20 10.15
N PRO A 528 -8.60 -4.08 10.96
CA PRO A 528 -7.50 -3.70 11.82
C PRO A 528 -6.25 -3.40 11.00
N THR A 529 -5.51 -2.36 11.36
CA THR A 529 -4.25 -1.95 10.73
C THR A 529 -3.02 -2.29 11.57
N ALA A 530 -3.18 -2.32 12.90
CA ALA A 530 -2.10 -2.72 13.82
C ALA A 530 -2.68 -3.43 15.05
N MET A 531 -1.92 -4.38 15.58
CA MET A 531 -2.24 -5.15 16.79
C MET A 531 -0.97 -5.43 17.59
N ALA A 532 -1.05 -5.31 18.90
CA ALA A 532 0.01 -5.74 19.82
C ALA A 532 -0.55 -6.14 21.18
N VAL A 533 0.13 -7.06 21.87
CA VAL A 533 -0.25 -7.52 23.20
C VAL A 533 0.74 -6.99 24.22
N ARG A 534 0.24 -6.39 25.30
CA ARG A 534 1.03 -5.88 26.42
C ARG A 534 1.57 -7.02 27.29
N LYS A 535 2.79 -6.85 27.79
CA LYS A 535 3.48 -7.93 28.55
C LYS A 535 2.86 -8.21 29.90
N GLU A 536 2.61 -7.18 30.69
CA GLU A 536 2.24 -7.30 32.10
C GLU A 536 0.79 -7.76 32.26
N THR A 537 -0.13 -7.18 31.48
CA THR A 537 -1.57 -7.37 31.62
C THR A 537 -2.17 -8.34 30.62
N LEU A 538 -1.43 -8.75 29.60
CA LEU A 538 -1.89 -9.52 28.44
C LEU A 538 -3.09 -8.85 27.74
N ASN A 539 -3.13 -7.51 27.77
CA ASN A 539 -4.12 -6.74 27.05
C ASN A 539 -3.72 -6.61 25.56
N LEU A 540 -4.61 -7.03 24.69
CA LEU A 540 -4.51 -6.85 23.26
C LEU A 540 -4.99 -5.45 22.89
N VAL A 541 -4.14 -4.62 22.31
CA VAL A 541 -4.51 -3.32 21.75
C VAL A 541 -4.62 -3.47 20.24
N ILE A 542 -5.74 -3.01 19.69
CA ILE A 542 -6.09 -3.07 18.27
C ILE A 542 -6.39 -1.65 17.79
N VAL A 543 -5.82 -1.27 16.67
CA VAL A 543 -6.17 -0.02 15.96
C VAL A 543 -6.76 -0.38 14.60
N TYR A 544 -7.91 0.22 14.30
CA TYR A 544 -8.63 0.02 13.05
C TYR A 544 -8.37 1.14 12.03
N SER A 545 -8.73 0.91 10.78
CA SER A 545 -8.50 1.86 9.66
C SER A 545 -9.28 3.18 9.80
N ASP A 546 -10.32 3.23 10.62
CA ASP A 546 -11.08 4.43 11.02
C ASP A 546 -10.47 5.15 12.23
N HIS A 547 -9.27 4.74 12.67
CA HIS A 547 -8.54 5.26 13.83
C HIS A 547 -9.15 4.90 15.20
N LYS A 548 -10.12 4.00 15.24
CA LYS A 548 -10.64 3.48 16.51
C LYS A 548 -9.59 2.63 17.20
N ILE A 549 -9.43 2.85 18.52
CA ILE A 549 -8.55 2.07 19.38
C ILE A 549 -9.41 1.22 20.30
N VAL A 550 -9.07 -0.04 20.42
CA VAL A 550 -9.74 -0.99 21.30
C VAL A 550 -8.70 -1.73 22.12
N GLU A 551 -8.95 -1.91 23.41
CA GLU A 551 -8.13 -2.71 24.31
C GLU A 551 -8.98 -3.85 24.89
N TYR A 552 -8.49 -5.08 24.73
CA TYR A 552 -9.17 -6.31 25.13
C TYR A 552 -8.25 -7.15 26.01
N ASN A 553 -8.74 -7.53 27.20
CA ASN A 553 -8.00 -8.41 28.11
C ASN A 553 -8.17 -9.87 27.70
N ILE A 554 -7.09 -10.51 27.25
CA ILE A 554 -7.11 -11.89 26.75
C ILE A 554 -7.55 -12.90 27.81
N PRO A 555 -6.95 -12.94 29.01
CA PRO A 555 -7.34 -13.89 30.05
C PRO A 555 -8.77 -13.75 30.53
N ARG A 556 -9.23 -12.50 30.75
CA ARG A 556 -10.60 -12.19 31.22
C ARG A 556 -11.67 -12.24 30.13
N ARG A 557 -11.27 -12.26 28.87
CA ARG A 557 -12.14 -12.22 27.69
C ARG A 557 -13.11 -11.04 27.66
N GLN A 558 -12.65 -9.86 28.07
CA GLN A 558 -13.45 -8.65 28.18
C GLN A 558 -12.72 -7.43 27.65
N TYR A 559 -13.48 -6.45 27.13
CA TYR A 559 -12.93 -5.13 26.84
C TYR A 559 -12.61 -4.39 28.12
N THR A 560 -11.52 -3.63 28.14
CA THR A 560 -11.11 -2.82 29.29
C THR A 560 -11.98 -1.56 29.42
N GLU A 561 -12.08 -1.01 30.63
CA GLU A 561 -12.78 0.26 30.87
C GLU A 561 -12.17 1.40 30.04
N PHE A 562 -10.85 1.37 29.86
CA PHE A 562 -10.16 2.31 28.96
C PHE A 562 -10.74 2.28 27.55
N SER A 563 -10.98 1.10 26.99
CA SER A 563 -11.56 0.93 25.66
C SER A 563 -12.97 1.53 25.56
N ASN A 564 -13.79 1.33 26.58
CA ASN A 564 -15.16 1.83 26.61
C ASN A 564 -15.23 3.36 26.74
N ASN A 565 -14.31 3.94 27.52
CA ASN A 565 -14.26 5.37 27.79
C ASN A 565 -13.53 6.17 26.69
N LEU A 566 -12.65 5.53 25.92
CA LEU A 566 -11.75 6.19 24.97
C LEU A 566 -12.49 6.80 23.78
N GLN A 567 -13.58 6.18 23.33
CA GLN A 567 -14.30 6.64 22.13
C GLN A 567 -14.85 8.07 22.25
N SER A 568 -15.25 8.48 23.46
CA SER A 568 -15.72 9.84 23.73
C SER A 568 -14.59 10.84 24.00
N ARG A 569 -13.35 10.36 24.18
CA ARG A 569 -12.21 11.18 24.64
C ARG A 569 -11.08 11.33 23.63
N LEU A 570 -11.17 10.72 22.44
CA LEU A 570 -10.11 10.83 21.43
C LEU A 570 -9.95 12.27 20.95
N PRO A 571 -8.72 12.81 20.93
CA PRO A 571 -8.46 14.16 20.45
C PRO A 571 -8.85 14.31 18.98
N LYS A 572 -9.34 15.48 18.57
CA LYS A 572 -9.64 15.78 17.15
C LYS A 572 -8.43 15.55 16.24
N GLN A 573 -7.21 15.84 16.72
CA GLN A 573 -5.97 15.58 16.00
C GLN A 573 -5.74 14.09 15.72
N TRP A 574 -6.19 13.21 16.61
CA TRP A 574 -6.13 11.78 16.39
C TRP A 574 -7.08 11.35 15.27
N LEU A 575 -8.32 11.83 15.30
CA LEU A 575 -9.34 11.49 14.29
C LEU A 575 -9.07 12.13 12.92
N ALA A 576 -8.35 13.26 12.88
CA ALA A 576 -7.99 13.96 11.65
C ALA A 576 -6.76 13.36 10.94
N ARG A 577 -6.19 12.29 11.46
CA ARG A 577 -5.04 11.63 10.81
C ARG A 577 -5.43 11.03 9.47
N GLN A 578 -4.47 11.05 8.56
CA GLN A 578 -4.66 10.60 7.18
C GLN A 578 -3.96 9.27 6.93
N TYR A 579 -2.93 8.95 7.71
CA TYR A 579 -2.19 7.69 7.63
C TYR A 579 -2.72 6.68 8.64
N PRO A 580 -2.82 5.40 8.26
CA PRO A 580 -3.17 4.34 9.20
C PRO A 580 -2.05 4.12 10.21
N ILE A 581 -2.37 3.64 11.40
CA ILE A 581 -1.36 3.12 12.32
C ILE A 581 -0.84 1.80 11.78
N MET A 582 0.49 1.70 11.69
CA MET A 582 1.17 0.52 11.15
C MET A 582 1.78 -0.33 12.25
N ASN A 583 2.08 0.24 13.41
CA ASN A 583 2.72 -0.46 14.52
C ASN A 583 2.31 0.10 15.87
N ILE A 584 2.28 -0.76 16.88
CA ILE A 584 1.98 -0.45 18.29
C ILE A 584 3.10 -1.04 19.14
N ILE A 585 3.68 -0.24 20.00
CA ILE A 585 4.64 -0.65 21.00
C ILE A 585 4.26 -0.11 22.37
N PHE A 586 4.74 -0.74 23.44
CA PHE A 586 4.43 -0.35 24.80
C PHE A 586 5.69 0.11 25.51
N ASP A 587 5.55 1.10 26.38
CA ASP A 587 6.64 1.57 27.23
C ASP A 587 7.01 0.44 28.22
N PRO A 588 8.28 0.03 28.30
CA PRO A 588 8.70 -1.05 29.20
C PRO A 588 8.65 -0.67 30.69
N HIS A 589 8.69 0.62 31.03
CA HIS A 589 8.68 1.11 32.42
C HIS A 589 7.35 1.66 32.88
N ASN A 590 6.41 1.96 31.96
CA ASN A 590 5.12 2.55 32.29
C ASN A 590 3.98 1.82 31.59
N GLU A 591 3.18 1.09 32.36
CA GLU A 591 2.05 0.32 31.88
C GLU A 591 0.93 1.18 31.25
N ASN A 592 0.92 2.47 31.50
CA ASN A 592 -0.13 3.36 31.01
C ASN A 592 0.22 4.05 29.68
N ILE A 593 1.43 3.87 29.18
CA ILE A 593 1.87 4.48 27.93
C ILE A 593 1.75 3.48 26.76
N ILE A 594 1.09 3.95 25.71
CA ILE A 594 1.00 3.26 24.41
C ILE A 594 1.64 4.16 23.37
N ILE A 595 2.60 3.63 22.62
CA ILE A 595 3.28 4.32 21.52
C ILE A 595 2.80 3.71 20.23
N MET A 596 2.32 4.52 19.31
CA MET A 596 1.81 4.11 18.00
C MET A 596 2.59 4.82 16.91
N GLN A 597 2.78 4.13 15.81
CA GLN A 597 3.54 4.63 14.66
C GLN A 597 2.64 4.69 13.42
N ASP A 598 2.71 5.80 12.70
CA ASP A 598 2.29 5.88 11.30
C ASP A 598 3.45 6.39 10.41
N ASP A 599 3.23 6.59 9.11
CA ASP A 599 4.26 7.07 8.17
C ASP A 599 4.79 8.48 8.52
N SER A 600 3.99 9.29 9.20
CA SER A 600 4.31 10.69 9.50
C SER A 600 4.96 10.90 10.86
N GLY A 601 4.95 9.92 11.76
CA GLY A 601 5.52 10.06 13.09
C GLY A 601 5.00 9.10 14.14
N MET A 602 5.27 9.46 15.39
CA MET A 602 4.90 8.69 16.58
C MET A 602 3.81 9.40 17.39
N TYR A 603 2.92 8.60 17.94
CA TYR A 603 1.81 9.05 18.79
C TYR A 603 1.90 8.36 20.13
N VAL A 604 1.99 9.11 21.18
CA VAL A 604 2.09 8.64 22.57
C VAL A 604 0.77 8.89 23.28
N ILE A 605 0.15 7.85 23.81
CA ILE A 605 -1.08 7.93 24.61
C ILE A 605 -0.77 7.51 26.03
N ASN A 606 -1.15 8.36 27.02
CA ASN A 606 -1.11 8.04 28.44
C ASN A 606 -2.54 7.80 28.94
N LYS A 607 -2.81 6.60 29.42
CA LYS A 607 -4.13 6.18 29.89
C LYS A 607 -4.61 6.91 31.15
N ASN A 608 -3.67 7.29 32.02
CA ASN A 608 -3.96 7.89 33.34
C ASN A 608 -4.19 9.40 33.29
N SER A 609 -3.90 10.04 32.16
CA SER A 609 -4.02 11.48 32.03
C SER A 609 -5.36 11.84 31.40
N GLU A 610 -6.10 12.76 32.04
CA GLU A 610 -7.30 13.32 31.44
C GLU A 610 -6.93 14.23 30.26
N SER A 611 -7.71 14.15 29.20
CA SER A 611 -7.55 15.04 28.06
C SER A 611 -7.95 16.47 28.50
N PRO A 612 -7.07 17.49 28.38
CA PRO A 612 -7.39 18.85 28.76
C PRO A 612 -8.61 19.38 27.97
N PRO A 613 -9.46 20.22 28.55
CA PRO A 613 -10.62 20.78 27.89
C PRO A 613 -10.21 21.60 26.63
N GLU A 614 -11.09 21.68 25.64
CA GLU A 614 -10.80 22.22 24.29
C GLU A 614 -10.24 23.65 24.29
N LYS A 615 -10.61 24.48 25.27
CA LYS A 615 -10.13 25.86 25.42
C LYS A 615 -8.64 25.95 25.83
N GLU A 616 -8.19 25.05 26.70
CA GLU A 616 -6.77 24.97 27.11
C GLU A 616 -5.90 24.38 26.02
N ARG A 617 -6.41 23.43 25.24
CA ARG A 617 -5.70 22.86 24.08
C ARG A 617 -5.33 23.90 23.03
N LYS A 618 -6.22 24.87 22.73
CA LYS A 618 -5.92 25.98 21.81
C LYS A 618 -4.82 26.89 22.34
N LYS A 619 -4.73 27.09 23.65
CA LYS A 619 -3.72 27.90 24.30
C LYS A 619 -2.34 27.23 24.29
N ILE A 620 -2.30 25.91 24.47
CA ILE A 620 -1.08 25.10 24.44
C ILE A 620 -0.52 25.01 23.00
N LEU A 621 -1.37 24.75 22.00
CA LEU A 621 -0.97 24.70 20.58
C LEU A 621 -0.43 26.04 20.06
N ARG A 622 -0.97 27.17 20.52
CA ARG A 622 -0.44 28.50 20.19
C ARG A 622 0.95 28.74 20.79
N ARG A 623 1.22 28.24 22.00
CA ARG A 623 2.56 28.30 22.62
C ARG A 623 3.58 27.41 21.93
N GLU A 624 3.20 26.22 21.47
CA GLU A 624 4.09 25.32 20.72
C GLU A 624 4.41 25.83 19.30
N ASN A 625 3.54 26.63 18.69
CA ASN A 625 3.75 27.25 17.38
C ASN A 625 4.47 28.62 17.42
N GLY A 626 4.98 29.07 18.57
CA GLY A 626 5.82 30.26 18.66
C GLY A 626 5.08 31.59 18.57
N GLU A 627 3.76 31.61 18.68
CA GLU A 627 2.99 32.87 18.83
C GLU A 627 3.15 33.39 20.26
N CYS A 628 4.11 34.30 20.47
CA CYS A 628 4.27 35.06 21.71
C CYS A 628 3.10 36.04 21.85
N THR A 629 2.15 35.77 22.73
CA THR A 629 1.31 36.82 23.29
C THR A 629 1.97 37.35 24.56
N GLU A 630 2.28 38.66 24.58
CA GLU A 630 2.75 39.40 25.73
C GLU A 630 1.71 39.38 26.85
N ASP A 631 1.79 38.39 27.72
CA ASP A 631 1.24 38.42 29.07
C ASP A 631 2.19 37.62 29.96
N SER A 632 3.36 38.17 30.18
CA SER A 632 4.35 37.72 31.14
C SER A 632 4.12 38.38 32.48
N ASN A 633 3.39 37.72 33.34
CA ASN A 633 3.71 37.81 34.77
C ASN A 633 3.19 36.57 35.52
N SER A 634 4.14 35.90 36.18
CA SER A 634 3.95 34.92 37.25
C SER A 634 3.12 33.67 36.93
N MET A 635 3.72 32.70 36.26
CA MET A 635 3.43 31.28 36.53
C MET A 635 4.75 30.53 36.69
N SER A 636 4.94 30.07 37.92
CA SER A 636 6.07 29.28 38.38
C SER A 636 6.35 28.04 37.51
N MET A 637 7.60 27.55 37.52
CA MET A 637 8.17 26.37 36.85
C MET A 637 7.39 25.04 37.04
N SER A 638 6.25 25.03 37.72
CA SER A 638 5.39 23.84 37.92
C SER A 638 4.50 23.50 36.73
N SER A 639 4.46 24.32 35.67
CA SER A 639 3.61 24.08 34.49
C SER A 639 4.19 23.03 33.50
N TRP A 640 5.41 22.59 33.68
CA TRP A 640 6.07 21.55 32.84
C TRP A 640 5.66 20.12 33.21
N GLN A 641 4.89 19.93 34.26
CA GLN A 641 4.46 18.63 34.74
C GLN A 641 3.03 18.21 34.34
N VAL A 642 2.33 18.96 33.51
CA VAL A 642 1.06 18.48 32.95
C VAL A 642 1.37 17.36 31.97
N GLN A 643 1.28 16.12 32.45
CA GLN A 643 1.38 14.91 31.63
C GLN A 643 0.23 14.95 30.64
N HIS A 644 0.52 15.34 29.39
CA HIS A 644 -0.48 15.33 28.33
C HIS A 644 -0.95 13.88 28.05
N ALA A 645 -2.25 13.67 28.03
CA ALA A 645 -2.84 12.37 27.68
C ALA A 645 -2.47 11.92 26.26
N PHE A 646 -2.07 12.86 25.41
CA PHE A 646 -1.74 12.61 24.01
C PHE A 646 -0.61 13.55 23.54
N ARG A 647 0.44 12.95 22.99
CA ARG A 647 1.58 13.66 22.40
C ARG A 647 1.86 13.15 21.01
N VAL A 648 2.21 14.05 20.08
CA VAL A 648 2.59 13.73 18.70
C VAL A 648 4.05 14.14 18.46
N ILE A 649 4.85 13.24 17.94
CA ILE A 649 6.24 13.47 17.56
C ILE A 649 6.35 13.30 16.04
N LYS A 650 6.52 14.41 15.31
CA LYS A 650 6.62 14.45 13.84
C LYS A 650 8.05 14.69 13.32
N LYS A 651 9.05 14.39 14.14
CA LYS A 651 10.48 14.60 13.78
C LYS A 651 10.91 13.72 12.60
N TYR A 652 10.31 12.54 12.46
CA TYR A 652 10.69 11.50 11.51
C TYR A 652 9.70 11.43 10.34
N LYS A 653 10.22 11.29 9.11
CA LYS A 653 9.42 11.16 7.88
C LYS A 653 10.28 10.41 6.84
N HIS A 654 9.72 9.51 6.20
CA HIS A 654 8.86 8.41 6.32
C HIS A 654 9.31 7.43 7.40
N LEU A 655 8.58 7.31 8.48
CA LEU A 655 8.91 6.38 9.56
C LEU A 655 8.38 4.99 9.23
N VAL A 656 9.28 4.07 8.85
CA VAL A 656 8.91 2.73 8.36
C VAL A 656 8.99 1.63 9.42
N TYR A 657 9.73 1.87 10.50
CA TYR A 657 9.86 0.92 11.59
C TYR A 657 10.14 1.61 12.93
N LEU A 658 9.57 1.06 14.00
CA LEU A 658 9.80 1.51 15.36
C LEU A 658 9.69 0.32 16.31
N ASN A 659 10.71 0.06 17.13
CA ASN A 659 10.65 -0.98 18.16
C ASN A 659 11.73 -0.75 19.22
N TRP A 660 11.54 -1.35 20.38
CA TRP A 660 12.54 -1.37 21.45
C TRP A 660 13.69 -2.33 21.12
N LEU A 661 14.92 -1.85 21.24
CA LEU A 661 16.12 -2.68 21.21
C LEU A 661 16.39 -3.29 22.58
N ASN A 662 16.27 -2.46 23.63
CA ASN A 662 16.30 -2.84 25.03
C ASN A 662 15.29 -1.98 25.80
N ASP A 663 15.28 -2.05 27.12
CA ASP A 663 14.28 -1.33 27.92
C ASP A 663 14.53 0.20 27.98
N GLU A 664 15.69 0.69 27.53
CA GLU A 664 16.09 2.10 27.53
C GLU A 664 16.28 2.69 26.13
N GLU A 665 16.47 1.84 25.11
CA GLU A 665 16.83 2.23 23.76
C GLU A 665 15.76 1.82 22.74
N LEU A 666 15.26 2.80 22.01
CA LEU A 666 14.29 2.66 20.92
C LEU A 666 15.02 2.75 19.58
N VAL A 667 14.71 1.86 18.65
CA VAL A 667 15.22 1.91 17.27
C VAL A 667 14.12 2.40 16.36
N SER A 668 14.43 3.42 15.56
CA SER A 668 13.60 3.92 14.48
C SER A 668 14.31 3.75 13.15
N VAL A 669 13.57 3.38 12.09
CA VAL A 669 14.08 3.37 10.71
C VAL A 669 13.33 4.42 9.92
N GLU A 670 14.06 5.35 9.37
CA GLU A 670 13.55 6.47 8.58
C GLU A 670 14.06 6.38 7.14
N VAL A 671 13.19 6.68 6.18
CA VAL A 671 13.57 6.81 4.77
C VAL A 671 13.49 8.27 4.37
N ASN A 672 14.63 8.84 3.98
CA ASN A 672 14.66 10.25 3.58
C ASN A 672 13.99 10.43 2.20
N PRO A 673 12.98 11.33 2.07
CA PRO A 673 12.37 11.64 0.78
C PRO A 673 13.37 12.14 -0.28
N ILE A 674 14.46 12.80 0.13
CA ILE A 674 15.48 13.29 -0.78
C ILE A 674 16.25 12.12 -1.42
N SER A 675 16.67 11.13 -0.61
CA SER A 675 17.36 9.94 -1.13
C SER A 675 16.49 9.09 -2.05
N LEU A 676 15.16 9.09 -1.84
CA LEU A 676 14.23 8.47 -2.79
C LEU A 676 14.16 9.26 -4.10
N ALA A 677 14.15 10.60 -4.04
CA ALA A 677 14.09 11.45 -5.22
C ALA A 677 15.37 11.37 -6.07
N GLU A 678 16.54 11.24 -5.45
CA GLU A 678 17.84 11.11 -6.13
C GLU A 678 17.95 9.84 -7.00
N LYS A 679 17.21 8.80 -6.65
CA LYS A 679 17.16 7.53 -7.40
C LYS A 679 16.19 7.55 -8.58
N LEU A 680 15.35 8.57 -8.67
CA LEU A 680 14.39 8.68 -9.76
C LEU A 680 15.09 9.13 -11.06
N PRO A 681 14.57 8.74 -12.24
CA PRO A 681 15.09 9.22 -13.50
C PRO A 681 14.93 10.75 -13.59
N PRO A 682 15.71 11.44 -14.43
CA PRO A 682 15.56 12.87 -14.63
C PRO A 682 14.15 13.21 -15.13
N THR A 683 13.60 14.34 -14.66
CA THR A 683 12.25 14.79 -15.04
C THR A 683 12.17 15.13 -16.53
N LEU A 684 11.20 14.56 -17.20
CA LEU A 684 10.91 14.82 -18.62
C LEU A 684 9.97 16.03 -18.71
N LYS A 685 10.51 17.25 -18.72
CA LYS A 685 9.67 18.47 -18.76
C LYS A 685 9.02 18.73 -20.12
N GLN A 686 9.59 18.23 -21.19
CA GLN A 686 9.13 18.38 -22.58
C GLN A 686 9.64 17.20 -23.41
N LYS A 687 9.01 16.05 -23.36
CA LYS A 687 9.28 14.96 -24.31
C LYS A 687 7.98 14.45 -24.89
N PHE A 688 8.01 14.26 -26.19
CA PHE A 688 7.03 13.46 -26.90
C PHE A 688 7.47 11.99 -26.77
N PHE A 689 6.62 11.14 -26.21
CA PHE A 689 6.87 9.71 -26.24
C PHE A 689 6.80 9.22 -27.69
N GLY A 690 7.76 8.41 -28.09
CA GLY A 690 7.75 7.76 -29.41
C GLY A 690 8.58 8.41 -30.49
N ILE A 691 9.63 9.12 -30.15
CA ILE A 691 10.69 9.53 -31.07
C ILE A 691 11.98 8.79 -30.71
#